data_8b2985a4d46e2b2ef9b829ef82f362dd
#
_entry.id   8b2985a4d46e2b2ef9b829ef82f362dd
#
_cell.length_a   1.000
_cell.length_b   1.000
_cell.length_c   1.000
_cell.angle_alpha   90.00
_cell.angle_beta   90.00
_cell.angle_gamma   90.00
#
_symmetry.space_group_name_H-M   'P 1'
#
loop_
_entity.id
_entity.type
_entity.pdbx_description
1 polymer ?
#
loop_
_entity_poly.entity_id
_entity_poly.type
_entity_poly.pdbx_seq_one_letter_code
_entity_poly.pdbx_strand_id
1 'polypeptide(L)'
;MASSSSSSVARRQSASLLVSTIMRRGREATTTTRTTHEIVGSGPRWRRHRAYRAAPNDVAGSRARRVPRDGWRDGERRGAMFNHPSSFLKRAVASSPSTQTEQNEPTPMRELRDEFMNANSVAYLEEIERRFKEDGNKGMDQSWSNLLKNLDNGMTGKELSSMWEDAKNGNAPVARERKAALNGSPVPSEGIQESMRLLLLVRAYQMSGHEMATVDPLGMEKKNINVALDPELYGFTEKDLDREFFLGTWRMKGFLAEDQPYWTLRDILSRLKETYCGNIGYEYMHIMDREKCNWLREQIETPTQKGYNTERRKILFERLARAELFETFLSNKYTAAKRFGLEGCETLIPGFEEAVDRAADLGVKNINIGMPHRGRLNVLANVIRKPLQTIFNEFKGGPKPTGELGLSGSQYTGSGDVKYHLGTSVVSRRGTNQDKKVQLSLLANPSHLEAVNTVVIGKCAARQFYYKDIEKDTVIPVLLHGDGAFSGQGIVYETLDMSQLPEYHVGGTLHIVVNNQVAFTTDPKHSRSSMYCTDVAKCIEAPVFHVNGDDVEAVAWAMQLALEWRQKFKADAVVDIVCYRKFGHNEIDEPMFTQPLMYKVIKKHVSAHQQYAGKLIKEGILTADEVKAKQAEILKELETEFELSKNYVPKFRDWVSSHWSGFKSPDQFASIRNTGVDPKILKEVGAKITEIPETFAPHKIVKRVYDARRKMFETGENIDWAAAEMLAFGTLLNEGNHVRLSGQDVERGTFSHRHAVIKDQNTGERFMPLRNLYSDKMDEKGTKYFTICNSSLSEFGVLGFELGYSLDNPNSLVIWEAQFGDFANSAQVIIDQ
;
A
#
# COMPACT_ATOMS: atom_id res chain seq x y z
N MET A 1 -35.47 -28.42 29.10
CA MET A 1 -34.74 -28.32 27.81
C MET A 1 -33.52 -27.46 28.03
N ALA A 2 -32.54 -27.96 28.71
CA ALA A 2 -31.26 -27.27 28.94
C ALA A 2 -30.23 -28.34 29.32
N SER A 3 -29.65 -29.01 28.33
CA SER A 3 -28.57 -29.99 28.60
C SER A 3 -27.74 -30.39 27.34
N SER A 4 -27.74 -29.59 26.28
CA SER A 4 -26.99 -29.94 25.06
C SER A 4 -25.89 -28.95 24.63
N SER A 5 -25.61 -27.90 25.42
CA SER A 5 -24.62 -26.86 25.02
C SER A 5 -23.25 -27.01 25.69
N SER A 6 -23.05 -27.93 26.64
CA SER A 6 -21.76 -28.05 27.37
C SER A 6 -20.72 -29.01 26.73
N SER A 7 -21.13 -29.89 25.81
CA SER A 7 -20.20 -30.88 25.23
C SER A 7 -19.39 -30.36 24.01
N SER A 8 -19.85 -29.34 23.33
CA SER A 8 -19.16 -28.83 22.14
C SER A 8 -17.95 -27.91 22.47
N VAL A 9 -18.00 -27.21 23.60
CA VAL A 9 -16.92 -26.31 24.03
C VAL A 9 -15.67 -27.09 24.49
N ALA A 10 -15.85 -28.22 25.12
CA ALA A 10 -14.75 -29.06 25.61
C ALA A 10 -13.93 -29.72 24.46
N ARG A 11 -14.55 -30.00 23.31
CA ARG A 11 -13.85 -30.60 22.16
C ARG A 11 -13.07 -29.60 21.33
N ARG A 12 -13.43 -28.30 21.35
CA ARG A 12 -12.76 -27.26 20.59
C ARG A 12 -11.37 -26.89 21.10
N GLN A 13 -11.05 -27.13 22.35
CA GLN A 13 -9.74 -26.82 22.94
C GLN A 13 -8.65 -27.85 22.62
N SER A 14 -8.98 -29.00 22.07
CA SER A 14 -8.04 -30.10 21.80
C SER A 14 -7.23 -29.91 20.51
N ALA A 15 -7.74 -29.17 19.54
CA ALA A 15 -7.11 -29.02 18.21
C ALA A 15 -5.87 -28.11 18.22
N SER A 16 -5.84 -27.09 19.06
CA SER A 16 -4.70 -26.17 19.20
C SER A 16 -3.42 -26.85 19.74
N LEU A 17 -3.59 -27.91 20.53
CA LEU A 17 -2.47 -28.64 21.13
C LEU A 17 -1.78 -29.62 20.17
N LEU A 18 -2.48 -30.12 19.17
CA LEU A 18 -1.91 -31.10 18.24
C LEU A 18 -0.80 -30.51 17.38
N VAL A 19 -0.99 -29.27 16.93
CA VAL A 19 -0.02 -28.58 16.06
C VAL A 19 1.23 -28.20 16.84
N SER A 20 1.09 -27.75 18.11
CA SER A 20 2.25 -27.44 18.94
C SER A 20 3.05 -28.68 19.32
N THR A 21 2.43 -29.85 19.42
CA THR A 21 3.07 -31.12 19.78
C THR A 21 3.82 -31.73 18.59
N ILE A 22 3.31 -31.58 17.38
CA ILE A 22 3.99 -32.00 16.14
C ILE A 22 5.26 -31.15 15.91
N MET A 23 5.18 -29.86 16.16
CA MET A 23 6.34 -28.96 16.05
C MET A 23 7.43 -29.21 17.12
N ARG A 24 7.05 -29.60 18.35
CA ARG A 24 8.01 -29.94 19.42
C ARG A 24 8.71 -31.29 19.20
N ARG A 25 8.03 -32.32 18.68
CA ARG A 25 8.65 -33.62 18.42
C ARG A 25 9.65 -33.60 17.26
N GLY A 26 9.49 -32.72 16.29
CA GLY A 26 10.48 -32.49 15.23
C GLY A 26 11.81 -31.91 15.72
N ARG A 27 11.84 -31.24 16.87
CA ARG A 27 13.09 -30.74 17.48
C ARG A 27 13.83 -31.76 18.35
N GLU A 28 13.13 -32.76 18.88
CA GLU A 28 13.77 -33.78 19.75
C GLU A 28 14.41 -34.95 18.95
N ALA A 29 14.08 -35.09 17.68
CA ALA A 29 14.63 -36.17 16.84
C ALA A 29 16.01 -35.90 16.21
N THR A 30 16.56 -34.71 16.36
CA THR A 30 17.88 -34.32 15.83
C THR A 30 19.02 -34.26 16.86
N THR A 31 18.76 -34.66 18.11
CA THR A 31 19.80 -34.58 19.18
C THR A 31 20.05 -35.94 19.84
N THR A 32 20.36 -36.95 19.07
CA THR A 32 20.94 -38.18 19.63
C THR A 32 21.83 -38.84 18.63
N THR A 33 23.09 -38.48 18.60
CA THR A 33 24.26 -39.35 18.38
C THR A 33 25.55 -38.53 18.47
N ARG A 34 26.17 -38.54 19.66
CA ARG A 34 27.62 -38.63 19.83
C ARG A 34 27.93 -38.92 21.30
N THR A 35 28.37 -40.10 21.50
CA THR A 35 28.89 -40.71 22.71
C THR A 35 30.27 -40.19 23.09
N THR A 36 30.41 -39.92 24.41
CA THR A 36 31.55 -40.17 25.30
C THR A 36 32.93 -39.65 24.99
N HIS A 37 33.40 -38.74 25.89
CA HIS A 37 34.51 -39.07 26.82
C HIS A 37 34.59 -38.02 27.94
N GLU A 38 34.57 -38.52 29.19
CA GLU A 38 34.87 -37.82 30.42
C GLU A 38 36.31 -37.30 30.43
N ILE A 39 36.55 -36.13 31.00
CA ILE A 39 37.69 -35.88 31.91
C ILE A 39 37.29 -34.72 32.85
N VAL A 40 37.54 -34.98 34.13
CA VAL A 40 37.39 -34.21 35.35
C VAL A 40 38.33 -33.01 35.40
N GLY A 41 37.90 -31.89 35.96
CA GLY A 41 38.87 -30.86 36.42
C GLY A 41 38.20 -29.53 36.86
N SER A 42 37.95 -29.41 38.11
CA SER A 42 38.04 -28.27 39.05
C SER A 42 38.12 -26.82 38.52
N GLY A 43 37.19 -25.94 39.12
CA GLY A 43 37.26 -24.49 39.00
C GLY A 43 38.47 -23.83 39.63
N PRO A 44 38.58 -22.53 39.67
CA PRO A 44 37.83 -21.66 40.58
C PRO A 44 37.52 -20.22 40.09
N ARG A 45 36.67 -19.60 40.88
CA ARG A 45 36.30 -18.16 40.93
C ARG A 45 37.43 -17.16 40.68
N TRP A 46 37.10 -16.02 39.99
CA TRP A 46 37.76 -14.75 40.24
C TRP A 46 36.79 -13.58 40.27
N ARG A 47 37.10 -12.70 41.23
CA ARG A 47 36.39 -11.50 41.69
C ARG A 47 36.65 -10.29 40.75
N ARG A 48 35.77 -9.31 40.90
CA ARG A 48 35.85 -7.89 40.51
C ARG A 48 37.17 -7.23 40.88
N HIS A 49 37.67 -6.26 40.05
CA HIS A 49 38.20 -4.98 40.49
C HIS A 49 38.28 -3.95 39.36
N ARG A 50 37.61 -2.84 39.60
CA ARG A 50 37.95 -1.39 39.55
C ARG A 50 38.97 -0.87 38.53
N ALA A 51 38.49 0.12 37.78
CA ALA A 51 38.95 1.44 37.39
C ALA A 51 40.40 1.82 37.58
N TYR A 52 41.01 2.43 36.54
CA TYR A 52 41.94 3.57 36.68
C TYR A 52 41.84 4.55 35.50
N ARG A 53 42.10 5.82 35.88
CA ARG A 53 42.06 7.05 35.08
C ARG A 53 43.39 7.41 34.44
N ALA A 54 43.31 8.30 33.41
CA ALA A 54 44.14 9.46 33.08
C ALA A 54 45.43 9.25 32.29
N ALA A 55 45.47 9.80 31.12
CA ALA A 55 46.24 10.78 30.37
C ALA A 55 47.61 11.22 30.92
N PRO A 56 48.48 12.04 30.18
CA PRO A 56 48.71 12.20 28.72
C PRO A 56 50.24 12.31 28.41
N ASN A 57 50.58 12.80 27.18
CA ASN A 57 51.90 13.35 26.72
C ASN A 57 52.94 12.29 26.29
N ASP A 58 53.75 12.44 25.28
CA ASP A 58 54.19 13.50 24.37
C ASP A 58 55.12 12.90 23.32
N VAL A 59 55.16 13.52 22.11
CA VAL A 59 56.34 13.90 21.31
C VAL A 59 57.18 12.85 20.55
N ALA A 60 57.35 13.18 19.27
CA ALA A 60 58.49 13.00 18.33
C ALA A 60 58.64 11.67 17.59
N GLY A 61 58.40 11.70 16.29
CA GLY A 61 59.47 12.09 15.35
C GLY A 61 60.01 10.94 14.54
N SER A 62 59.92 11.10 13.27
CA SER A 62 60.92 10.71 12.27
C SER A 62 60.56 9.67 11.19
N ARG A 63 60.63 10.26 10.01
CA ARG A 63 61.31 9.76 8.77
C ARG A 63 60.59 8.76 7.85
N ALA A 64 60.33 9.37 6.74
CA ALA A 64 60.13 8.81 5.43
C ALA A 64 61.11 7.70 5.02
N ARG A 65 60.63 6.73 4.29
CA ARG A 65 61.44 6.08 3.23
C ARG A 65 60.58 5.94 1.96
N ARG A 66 61.06 6.65 0.94
CA ARG A 66 60.74 6.44 -0.48
C ARG A 66 61.43 5.19 -0.95
N VAL A 67 60.80 4.44 -1.87
CA VAL A 67 61.44 3.55 -2.83
C VAL A 67 60.62 3.54 -4.13
N PRO A 68 61.22 3.24 -5.29
CA PRO A 68 61.17 4.18 -6.45
C PRO A 68 60.28 3.70 -7.62
N ARG A 69 60.09 4.65 -8.53
CA ARG A 69 59.62 4.41 -9.89
C ARG A 69 60.72 3.77 -10.73
N ASP A 70 60.32 2.73 -11.48
CA ASP A 70 60.86 2.38 -12.80
C ASP A 70 59.67 1.85 -13.63
N GLY A 71 59.52 2.28 -14.65
CA GLY A 71 59.59 2.71 -15.95
C GLY A 71 59.71 1.55 -16.93
N TRP A 72 58.69 1.32 -17.77
CA TRP A 72 58.86 0.70 -19.07
C TRP A 72 57.96 1.35 -20.11
N ARG A 73 58.60 1.62 -21.27
CA ARG A 73 58.10 2.31 -22.44
C ARG A 73 57.32 1.41 -23.39
N ASP A 74 56.41 2.06 -24.07
CA ASP A 74 56.01 1.94 -25.47
C ASP A 74 55.72 0.55 -26.09
N GLY A 75 54.55 0.41 -26.58
CA GLY A 75 54.10 -0.64 -27.54
C GLY A 75 52.72 -0.34 -28.09
N GLU A 76 52.69 0.41 -29.18
CA GLU A 76 51.48 0.64 -30.00
C GLU A 76 50.78 -0.66 -30.36
N ARG A 77 49.43 -0.68 -30.25
CA ARG A 77 48.52 -1.24 -31.24
C ARG A 77 47.04 -0.96 -30.95
N ARG A 78 46.50 -0.13 -31.81
CA ARG A 78 45.17 -0.19 -32.46
C ARG A 78 43.93 -0.49 -31.60
N GLY A 79 43.07 0.50 -31.67
CA GLY A 79 41.73 0.60 -31.12
C GLY A 79 40.81 -0.60 -31.43
N ALA A 80 39.99 -0.86 -30.44
CA ALA A 80 38.72 -1.50 -30.64
C ALA A 80 37.69 -0.72 -29.83
N MET A 81 36.82 -0.06 -30.57
CA MET A 81 35.60 0.59 -30.05
C MET A 81 34.73 -0.47 -29.37
N PHE A 82 34.41 -0.25 -28.14
CA PHE A 82 33.31 -0.95 -27.50
C PHE A 82 32.00 -0.38 -28.02
N ASN A 83 31.35 -1.11 -28.92
CA ASN A 83 29.97 -0.89 -29.30
C ASN A 83 29.02 -1.47 -28.26
N HIS A 84 28.03 -0.69 -27.89
CA HIS A 84 26.91 -1.03 -27.06
C HIS A 84 26.19 -2.34 -27.48
N PRO A 85 25.64 -3.11 -26.53
CA PRO A 85 24.88 -4.32 -26.84
C PRO A 85 23.41 -4.01 -27.13
N SER A 86 23.13 -3.57 -28.34
CA SER A 86 21.76 -3.49 -28.88
C SER A 86 21.38 -4.63 -29.83
N SER A 87 22.19 -5.68 -29.91
CA SER A 87 21.99 -6.77 -30.86
C SER A 87 21.40 -8.07 -30.26
N PHE A 88 21.12 -8.13 -28.96
CA PHE A 88 20.59 -9.35 -28.34
C PHE A 88 19.06 -9.48 -28.41
N LEU A 89 18.33 -8.40 -28.70
CA LEU A 89 16.86 -8.44 -28.81
C LEU A 89 16.34 -8.77 -30.23
N LYS A 90 17.20 -8.79 -31.24
CA LYS A 90 16.77 -9.10 -32.62
C LYS A 90 16.87 -10.58 -33.03
N ARG A 91 17.31 -11.48 -32.16
CA ARG A 91 17.48 -12.91 -32.50
C ARG A 91 16.53 -13.91 -31.80
N ALA A 92 15.65 -13.42 -30.92
CA ALA A 92 14.69 -14.28 -30.20
C ALA A 92 13.28 -14.32 -30.84
N VAL A 93 13.05 -13.62 -31.95
CA VAL A 93 11.72 -13.56 -32.61
C VAL A 93 11.64 -14.40 -33.89
N ALA A 94 12.66 -15.19 -34.21
CA ALA A 94 12.66 -16.01 -35.41
C ALA A 94 12.76 -17.51 -35.08
N SER A 95 11.74 -18.10 -34.44
CA SER A 95 11.36 -19.51 -34.63
C SER A 95 10.14 -19.86 -33.77
N SER A 96 8.96 -19.64 -34.29
CA SER A 96 7.75 -20.41 -33.96
C SER A 96 6.88 -20.48 -35.22
N PRO A 97 6.30 -21.63 -35.55
CA PRO A 97 5.59 -21.80 -36.81
C PRO A 97 4.27 -21.03 -36.77
N SER A 98 4.10 -20.16 -37.77
CA SER A 98 2.91 -19.41 -38.07
C SER A 98 1.70 -20.30 -38.29
N THR A 99 0.68 -20.18 -37.48
CA THR A 99 -0.69 -20.48 -37.86
C THR A 99 -1.28 -19.25 -38.55
N GLN A 100 -1.68 -19.41 -39.78
CA GLN A 100 -2.27 -18.42 -40.64
C GLN A 100 -3.60 -17.92 -40.08
N THR A 101 -3.61 -16.70 -39.51
CA THR A 101 -4.75 -15.80 -39.43
C THR A 101 -4.27 -14.36 -39.18
N GLU A 102 -3.30 -13.90 -39.94
CA GLU A 102 -2.90 -12.49 -39.97
C GLU A 102 -3.08 -11.97 -41.42
N GLN A 103 -4.28 -11.66 -41.76
CA GLN A 103 -4.54 -10.82 -42.97
C GLN A 103 -5.71 -9.91 -42.60
N ASN A 104 -5.38 -8.62 -42.39
CA ASN A 104 -6.14 -7.41 -42.69
C ASN A 104 -5.94 -6.29 -41.66
N GLU A 105 -4.70 -5.94 -41.29
CA GLU A 105 -4.42 -4.58 -40.82
C GLU A 105 -3.67 -3.82 -41.93
N PRO A 106 -4.11 -2.60 -42.28
CA PRO A 106 -3.37 -1.77 -43.22
C PRO A 106 -2.02 -1.40 -42.65
N THR A 107 -0.96 -1.68 -43.36
CA THR A 107 0.46 -1.44 -43.06
C THR A 107 0.79 -0.04 -42.49
N PRO A 108 0.13 1.05 -42.91
CA PRO A 108 0.40 2.39 -42.42
C PRO A 108 0.10 2.64 -40.95
N MET A 109 -0.93 2.02 -40.38
CA MET A 109 -1.29 2.18 -38.97
C MET A 109 -0.33 1.44 -38.04
N ARG A 110 0.26 0.35 -38.49
CA ARG A 110 1.25 -0.42 -37.73
C ARG A 110 2.58 0.35 -37.63
N GLU A 111 3.00 1.04 -38.71
CA GLU A 111 4.20 1.87 -38.69
C GLU A 111 4.04 3.12 -37.81
N LEU A 112 2.84 3.73 -37.76
CA LEU A 112 2.52 4.83 -36.86
C LEU A 112 2.53 4.43 -35.39
N ARG A 113 2.12 3.20 -35.06
CA ARG A 113 2.19 2.64 -33.70
C ARG A 113 3.63 2.50 -33.23
N ASP A 114 4.55 2.08 -34.11
CA ASP A 114 5.91 1.73 -33.73
C ASP A 114 6.85 2.95 -33.60
N GLU A 115 6.56 4.05 -34.32
CA GLU A 115 7.47 5.21 -34.37
C GLU A 115 7.09 6.36 -33.42
N PHE A 116 5.84 6.49 -32.97
CA PHE A 116 5.38 7.74 -32.35
C PHE A 116 4.82 7.65 -30.92
N MET A 117 4.66 6.46 -30.28
CA MET A 117 3.71 6.42 -29.15
C MET A 117 4.14 5.54 -27.95
N ASN A 118 3.94 6.09 -26.75
CA ASN A 118 3.78 5.31 -25.54
C ASN A 118 2.36 4.67 -25.51
N ALA A 119 2.16 3.62 -24.70
CA ALA A 119 0.95 2.78 -24.67
C ALA A 119 -0.38 3.56 -24.55
N ASN A 120 -0.38 4.72 -23.89
CA ASN A 120 -1.58 5.54 -23.69
C ASN A 120 -2.05 6.28 -24.93
N SER A 121 -1.12 6.64 -25.78
CA SER A 121 -1.42 7.31 -27.04
C SER A 121 -1.92 6.34 -28.11
N VAL A 122 -1.46 5.09 -28.05
CA VAL A 122 -1.95 3.99 -28.90
C VAL A 122 -3.42 3.68 -28.60
N ALA A 123 -3.79 3.53 -27.34
CA ALA A 123 -5.17 3.25 -26.93
C ALA A 123 -6.15 4.37 -27.36
N TYR A 124 -5.67 5.61 -27.41
CA TYR A 124 -6.46 6.75 -27.87
C TYR A 124 -6.74 6.69 -29.39
N LEU A 125 -5.73 6.36 -30.19
CA LEU A 125 -5.92 6.18 -31.63
C LEU A 125 -6.78 4.97 -31.96
N GLU A 126 -6.64 3.88 -31.25
CA GLU A 126 -7.48 2.69 -31.39
C GLU A 126 -8.97 3.00 -31.14
N GLU A 127 -9.26 3.83 -30.14
CA GLU A 127 -10.63 4.24 -29.88
C GLU A 127 -11.20 5.17 -30.97
N ILE A 128 -10.37 6.07 -31.54
CA ILE A 128 -10.78 6.91 -32.65
C ILE A 128 -11.06 6.03 -33.88
N GLU A 129 -10.19 5.08 -34.16
CA GLU A 129 -10.33 4.15 -35.28
C GLU A 129 -11.58 3.24 -35.09
N ARG A 130 -11.81 2.73 -33.89
CA ARG A 130 -12.98 1.94 -33.54
C ARG A 130 -14.28 2.72 -33.81
N ARG A 131 -14.35 3.97 -33.32
CA ARG A 131 -15.52 4.84 -33.55
C ARG A 131 -15.72 5.17 -35.03
N PHE A 132 -14.64 5.37 -35.77
CA PHE A 132 -14.72 5.60 -37.22
C PHE A 132 -15.29 4.38 -37.92
N LYS A 133 -14.92 3.16 -37.50
CA LYS A 133 -15.42 1.91 -38.08
C LYS A 133 -16.87 1.58 -37.67
N GLU A 134 -17.26 1.86 -36.39
CA GLU A 134 -18.55 1.48 -35.85
C GLU A 134 -19.66 2.51 -36.11
N ASP A 135 -19.39 3.80 -35.92
CA ASP A 135 -20.39 4.86 -35.96
C ASP A 135 -20.38 5.67 -37.27
N GLY A 136 -19.41 5.39 -38.14
CA GLY A 136 -19.17 6.23 -39.32
C GLY A 136 -18.80 7.65 -38.91
N ASN A 137 -19.06 8.63 -39.73
CA ASN A 137 -18.70 10.04 -39.47
C ASN A 137 -19.61 10.77 -38.44
N LYS A 138 -20.51 10.10 -37.76
CA LYS A 138 -21.41 10.77 -36.82
C LYS A 138 -20.67 11.15 -35.50
N GLY A 139 -20.38 12.45 -35.36
CA GLY A 139 -19.81 13.02 -34.12
C GLY A 139 -18.28 13.02 -34.05
N MET A 140 -17.58 12.72 -35.14
CA MET A 140 -16.14 12.84 -35.27
C MET A 140 -15.79 14.12 -36.03
N ASP A 141 -14.75 14.81 -35.57
CA ASP A 141 -14.21 15.95 -36.28
C ASP A 141 -13.81 15.56 -37.71
N GLN A 142 -14.16 16.44 -38.67
CA GLN A 142 -13.93 16.19 -40.09
C GLN A 142 -12.46 15.96 -40.45
N SER A 143 -11.56 16.53 -39.67
CA SER A 143 -10.13 16.38 -39.84
C SER A 143 -9.62 14.98 -39.52
N TRP A 144 -10.09 14.36 -38.43
CA TRP A 144 -9.80 12.97 -38.08
C TRP A 144 -10.41 11.99 -39.07
N SER A 145 -11.66 12.28 -39.51
CA SER A 145 -12.32 11.48 -40.51
C SER A 145 -11.54 11.51 -41.87
N ASN A 146 -11.01 12.67 -42.24
CA ASN A 146 -10.21 12.80 -43.45
C ASN A 146 -8.82 12.15 -43.31
N LEU A 147 -8.19 12.25 -42.14
CA LEU A 147 -6.91 11.59 -41.85
C LEU A 147 -7.05 10.07 -41.95
N LEU A 148 -8.05 9.52 -41.29
CA LEU A 148 -8.31 8.07 -41.31
C LEU A 148 -8.66 7.57 -42.72
N LYS A 149 -9.48 8.33 -43.49
CA LYS A 149 -9.76 8.00 -44.88
C LYS A 149 -8.52 8.04 -45.79
N ASN A 150 -7.60 8.97 -45.56
CA ASN A 150 -6.36 9.04 -46.31
C ASN A 150 -5.41 7.90 -45.96
N LEU A 151 -5.39 7.48 -44.70
CA LEU A 151 -4.64 6.30 -44.25
C LEU A 151 -5.25 5.00 -44.83
N ASP A 152 -6.60 4.85 -44.83
CA ASP A 152 -7.28 3.74 -45.49
C ASP A 152 -7.05 3.69 -47.00
N ASN A 153 -6.83 4.84 -47.63
CA ASN A 153 -6.49 4.96 -49.06
C ASN A 153 -5.00 4.73 -49.36
N GLY A 154 -4.20 4.25 -48.40
CA GLY A 154 -2.84 3.80 -48.65
C GLY A 154 -1.75 4.84 -48.44
N MET A 155 -2.00 5.93 -47.72
CA MET A 155 -0.94 6.90 -47.34
C MET A 155 0.05 6.23 -46.39
N THR A 156 1.32 6.27 -46.74
CA THR A 156 2.39 5.63 -45.96
C THR A 156 2.90 6.54 -44.81
N GLY A 157 3.48 5.96 -43.77
CA GLY A 157 4.06 6.69 -42.64
C GLY A 157 5.19 7.66 -43.10
N LYS A 158 5.92 7.31 -44.14
CA LYS A 158 6.92 8.19 -44.80
C LYS A 158 6.31 9.44 -45.42
N GLU A 159 5.18 9.32 -46.08
CA GLU A 159 4.46 10.45 -46.68
C GLU A 159 3.89 11.37 -45.60
N LEU A 160 3.44 10.81 -44.47
CA LEU A 160 3.00 11.58 -43.31
C LEU A 160 4.19 12.33 -42.67
N SER A 161 5.35 11.68 -42.51
CA SER A 161 6.57 12.27 -41.94
C SER A 161 7.14 13.35 -42.86
N SER A 162 7.13 13.15 -44.16
CA SER A 162 7.60 14.18 -45.12
C SER A 162 6.65 15.39 -45.17
N MET A 163 5.34 15.19 -45.07
CA MET A 163 4.38 16.29 -44.93
C MET A 163 4.59 17.09 -43.64
N TRP A 164 5.04 16.43 -42.58
CA TRP A 164 5.38 17.05 -41.30
C TRP A 164 6.68 17.89 -41.39
N GLU A 165 7.71 17.36 -42.02
CA GLU A 165 8.96 18.10 -42.25
C GLU A 165 8.79 19.25 -43.21
N ASP A 166 8.01 19.11 -44.29
CA ASP A 166 7.70 20.18 -45.23
C ASP A 166 6.85 21.29 -44.58
N ALA A 167 5.93 20.95 -43.72
CA ALA A 167 5.15 21.91 -42.92
C ALA A 167 6.03 22.68 -41.93
N LYS A 168 7.00 22.03 -41.31
CA LYS A 168 7.97 22.61 -40.39
C LYS A 168 8.95 23.58 -41.08
N ASN A 169 9.25 23.33 -42.38
CA ASN A 169 10.19 24.12 -43.15
C ASN A 169 9.52 25.19 -44.03
N GLY A 170 8.21 25.40 -43.93
CA GLY A 170 7.50 26.45 -44.66
C GLY A 170 7.36 26.19 -46.18
N ASN A 171 7.72 25.01 -46.66
CA ASN A 171 7.73 24.63 -48.08
C ASN A 171 6.63 23.63 -48.42
N ALA A 172 5.38 23.99 -48.26
CA ALA A 172 4.25 23.12 -48.64
C ALA A 172 3.72 23.49 -50.08
N PRO A 173 4.11 22.77 -51.15
CA PRO A 173 3.63 23.05 -52.51
C PRO A 173 2.20 22.57 -52.79
N VAL A 174 1.63 21.74 -51.95
CA VAL A 174 0.38 21.00 -52.27
C VAL A 174 -0.92 21.76 -51.99
N ALA A 175 -0.84 22.91 -51.33
CA ALA A 175 -2.03 23.68 -50.97
C ALA A 175 -2.70 24.41 -52.15
N ARG A 176 -2.05 24.55 -53.29
CA ARG A 176 -2.57 25.33 -54.44
C ARG A 176 -3.42 24.54 -55.41
N GLU A 177 -3.19 23.26 -55.62
CA GLU A 177 -3.91 22.47 -56.63
C GLU A 177 -5.16 21.73 -56.14
N ARG A 178 -5.31 21.48 -54.84
CA ARG A 178 -6.53 20.86 -54.30
C ARG A 178 -7.67 21.84 -53.99
N LYS A 179 -7.47 23.14 -54.15
CA LYS A 179 -8.50 24.17 -53.95
C LYS A 179 -9.65 24.11 -54.96
N ALA A 180 -9.53 23.33 -56.00
CA ALA A 180 -10.55 23.28 -57.08
C ALA A 180 -11.52 22.09 -57.00
N ALA A 181 -11.34 21.12 -56.11
CA ALA A 181 -12.08 19.87 -56.17
C ALA A 181 -13.04 19.61 -55.01
N LEU A 182 -13.10 20.45 -53.95
CA LEU A 182 -13.99 20.25 -52.80
C LEU A 182 -14.80 21.51 -52.52
N ASN A 183 -16.03 21.52 -52.98
CA ASN A 183 -17.08 22.47 -52.58
C ASN A 183 -17.54 22.14 -51.17
N GLY A 184 -16.74 22.56 -50.22
CA GLY A 184 -17.03 22.52 -48.78
C GLY A 184 -15.94 23.33 -48.07
N SER A 185 -16.30 24.24 -47.18
CA SER A 185 -15.39 25.18 -46.51
C SER A 185 -14.12 24.48 -46.02
N PRO A 186 -12.91 24.99 -46.40
CA PRO A 186 -11.67 24.37 -45.97
C PRO A 186 -11.45 24.57 -44.47
N VAL A 187 -11.44 23.50 -43.71
CA VAL A 187 -10.78 23.55 -42.37
C VAL A 187 -9.30 23.76 -42.66
N PRO A 188 -8.66 24.83 -42.16
CA PRO A 188 -7.24 25.11 -42.43
C PRO A 188 -6.41 23.93 -41.88
N SER A 189 -5.47 23.43 -42.65
CA SER A 189 -4.46 22.45 -42.22
C SER A 189 -3.67 22.93 -41.02
N GLU A 190 -3.53 24.22 -40.82
CA GLU A 190 -2.93 24.88 -39.66
C GLU A 190 -3.75 24.62 -38.38
N GLY A 191 -5.06 24.69 -38.40
CA GLY A 191 -5.91 24.48 -37.21
C GLY A 191 -5.81 23.07 -36.60
N ILE A 192 -5.57 22.04 -37.44
CA ILE A 192 -5.38 20.67 -37.00
C ILE A 192 -4.04 20.52 -36.27
N GLN A 193 -2.98 21.08 -36.86
CA GLN A 193 -1.65 21.03 -36.27
C GLN A 193 -1.58 21.80 -34.94
N GLU A 194 -2.27 22.95 -34.86
CA GLU A 194 -2.37 23.71 -33.63
C GLU A 194 -3.13 22.94 -32.52
N SER A 195 -4.24 22.29 -32.86
CA SER A 195 -4.99 21.46 -31.93
C SER A 195 -4.18 20.27 -31.43
N MET A 196 -3.39 19.63 -32.29
CA MET A 196 -2.47 18.55 -31.88
C MET A 196 -1.36 19.05 -30.95
N ARG A 197 -0.73 20.21 -31.26
CA ARG A 197 0.28 20.81 -30.39
C ARG A 197 -0.28 21.17 -29.01
N LEU A 198 -1.48 21.74 -28.98
CA LEU A 198 -2.17 22.04 -27.72
C LEU A 198 -2.45 20.77 -26.91
N LEU A 199 -2.90 19.70 -27.57
CA LEU A 199 -3.12 18.42 -26.91
C LEU A 199 -1.84 17.86 -26.29
N LEU A 200 -0.72 17.94 -27.01
CA LEU A 200 0.58 17.49 -26.48
C LEU A 200 0.99 18.31 -25.27
N LEU A 201 0.76 19.61 -25.27
CA LEU A 201 1.01 20.49 -24.12
C LEU A 201 0.13 20.10 -22.92
N VAL A 202 -1.18 19.88 -23.11
CA VAL A 202 -2.08 19.39 -22.06
C VAL A 202 -1.59 18.05 -21.49
N ARG A 203 -1.16 17.13 -22.36
CA ARG A 203 -0.60 15.85 -21.93
C ARG A 203 0.68 16.00 -21.13
N ALA A 204 1.54 16.92 -21.50
CA ALA A 204 2.76 17.19 -20.73
C ALA A 204 2.44 17.61 -19.29
N TYR A 205 1.44 18.49 -19.09
CA TYR A 205 0.98 18.83 -17.75
C TYR A 205 0.37 17.65 -17.00
N GLN A 206 -0.41 16.80 -17.66
CA GLN A 206 -0.98 15.57 -17.06
C GLN A 206 0.11 14.58 -16.62
N MET A 207 1.21 14.49 -17.38
CA MET A 207 2.33 13.57 -17.11
C MET A 207 3.35 14.11 -16.12
N SER A 208 3.73 15.38 -16.26
CA SER A 208 4.89 15.95 -15.54
C SER A 208 4.55 17.20 -14.73
N GLY A 209 3.27 17.62 -14.66
CA GLY A 209 2.88 18.79 -13.90
C GLY A 209 3.22 18.67 -12.41
N HIS A 210 3.20 17.46 -11.86
CA HIS A 210 3.56 17.17 -10.47
C HIS A 210 4.99 17.61 -10.13
N GLU A 211 5.93 17.61 -11.06
CA GLU A 211 7.31 18.06 -10.84
C GLU A 211 7.38 19.57 -10.51
N MET A 212 6.40 20.33 -11.00
CA MET A 212 6.28 21.76 -10.76
C MET A 212 5.30 22.10 -9.63
N ALA A 213 4.62 21.13 -9.07
CA ALA A 213 3.65 21.34 -7.99
C ALA A 213 4.31 21.85 -6.70
N THR A 214 3.68 22.81 -6.02
CA THR A 214 4.22 23.47 -4.82
C THR A 214 3.95 22.61 -3.58
N VAL A 215 4.61 21.45 -3.50
CA VAL A 215 4.38 20.46 -2.45
C VAL A 215 5.31 20.58 -1.25
N ASP A 216 6.52 21.16 -1.40
CA ASP A 216 7.44 21.35 -0.27
C ASP A 216 7.08 22.59 0.55
N PRO A 217 6.61 22.44 1.82
CA PRO A 217 6.24 23.56 2.66
C PRO A 217 7.44 24.45 3.05
N LEU A 218 8.65 23.89 3.04
CA LEU A 218 9.87 24.64 3.36
C LEU A 218 10.46 25.40 2.18
N GLY A 219 10.03 25.09 0.95
CA GLY A 219 10.53 25.69 -0.29
C GLY A 219 12.04 25.50 -0.50
N MET A 220 12.59 24.40 0.02
CA MET A 220 14.02 24.11 -0.08
C MET A 220 14.39 23.32 -1.34
N GLU A 221 13.43 22.67 -1.93
CA GLU A 221 13.60 21.93 -3.18
C GLU A 221 13.85 22.89 -4.34
N LYS A 222 14.98 22.73 -5.01
CA LYS A 222 15.27 23.46 -6.24
C LYS A 222 14.54 22.77 -7.39
N LYS A 223 13.46 23.35 -7.83
CA LYS A 223 12.76 22.86 -9.01
C LYS A 223 13.56 23.19 -10.26
N ASN A 224 13.93 22.18 -11.01
CA ASN A 224 14.36 22.37 -12.37
C ASN A 224 13.11 22.61 -13.22
N ILE A 225 13.08 23.69 -13.99
CA ILE A 225 11.97 23.94 -14.91
C ILE A 225 11.90 22.76 -15.88
N ASN A 226 10.80 22.02 -15.84
CA ASN A 226 10.60 20.95 -16.81
C ASN A 226 10.28 21.57 -18.17
N VAL A 227 11.23 21.46 -19.09
CA VAL A 227 11.12 22.01 -20.45
C VAL A 227 9.87 21.50 -21.17
N ALA A 228 9.41 20.29 -20.86
CA ALA A 228 8.17 19.74 -21.44
C ALA A 228 6.92 20.54 -21.11
N LEU A 229 6.93 21.38 -20.07
CA LEU A 229 5.80 22.24 -19.69
C LEU A 229 5.85 23.63 -20.32
N ASP A 230 6.90 23.92 -21.08
CA ASP A 230 7.07 25.20 -21.75
C ASP A 230 6.25 25.23 -23.06
N PRO A 231 5.30 26.17 -23.23
CA PRO A 231 4.52 26.33 -24.46
C PRO A 231 5.37 26.55 -25.71
N GLU A 232 6.56 27.16 -25.56
CA GLU A 232 7.47 27.43 -26.69
C GLU A 232 7.95 26.11 -27.34
N LEU A 233 8.11 25.03 -26.57
CA LEU A 233 8.46 23.71 -27.12
C LEU A 233 7.43 23.21 -28.13
N TYR A 234 6.19 23.61 -27.98
CA TYR A 234 5.06 23.24 -28.84
C TYR A 234 4.78 24.30 -29.92
N GLY A 235 5.65 25.32 -30.03
CA GLY A 235 5.54 26.38 -31.01
C GLY A 235 4.51 27.44 -30.70
N PHE A 236 4.12 27.57 -29.43
CA PHE A 236 3.30 28.67 -28.94
C PHE A 236 4.21 29.78 -28.39
N THR A 237 3.87 31.02 -28.69
CA THR A 237 4.59 32.22 -28.28
C THR A 237 3.69 33.12 -27.43
N GLU A 238 4.25 34.18 -26.81
CA GLU A 238 3.45 35.16 -26.07
C GLU A 238 2.32 35.79 -26.92
N LYS A 239 2.48 35.85 -28.25
CA LYS A 239 1.46 36.37 -29.18
C LYS A 239 0.24 35.47 -29.28
N ASP A 240 0.39 34.19 -28.95
CA ASP A 240 -0.67 33.18 -29.02
C ASP A 240 -1.49 33.11 -27.74
N LEU A 241 -1.05 33.75 -26.64
CA LEU A 241 -1.69 33.61 -25.32
C LEU A 241 -3.15 34.04 -25.33
N ASP A 242 -3.49 35.08 -26.05
CA ASP A 242 -4.86 35.64 -26.11
C ASP A 242 -5.65 35.13 -27.34
N ARG A 243 -5.09 34.19 -28.09
CA ARG A 243 -5.77 33.50 -29.19
C ARG A 243 -6.70 32.43 -28.61
N GLU A 244 -7.87 32.30 -29.20
CA GLU A 244 -8.81 31.23 -28.93
C GLU A 244 -8.45 29.97 -29.71
N PHE A 245 -8.46 28.84 -28.98
CA PHE A 245 -8.23 27.51 -29.51
C PHE A 245 -9.47 26.66 -29.33
N PHE A 246 -9.82 25.93 -30.40
CA PHE A 246 -10.90 24.98 -30.37
C PHE A 246 -10.44 23.70 -29.67
N LEU A 247 -11.00 23.42 -28.49
CA LEU A 247 -10.74 22.20 -27.74
C LEU A 247 -11.56 21.02 -28.23
N GLY A 248 -12.43 21.24 -29.18
CA GLY A 248 -13.27 20.21 -29.80
C GLY A 248 -14.44 19.76 -28.93
N THR A 249 -15.31 18.98 -29.51
CA THR A 249 -16.37 18.24 -28.80
C THR A 249 -15.79 16.97 -28.18
N TRP A 250 -14.61 17.10 -27.64
CA TRP A 250 -13.93 15.98 -27.00
C TRP A 250 -14.71 15.61 -25.75
N ARG A 251 -15.49 14.54 -25.84
CA ARG A 251 -16.20 13.96 -24.70
C ARG A 251 -15.22 13.34 -23.68
N MET A 252 -14.04 13.97 -23.53
CA MET A 252 -13.13 13.62 -22.44
C MET A 252 -13.60 14.36 -21.19
N LYS A 253 -13.85 13.63 -20.15
CA LYS A 253 -14.22 14.16 -18.84
C LYS A 253 -13.07 15.02 -18.29
N GLY A 254 -13.40 16.05 -17.53
CA GLY A 254 -12.47 17.04 -16.99
C GLY A 254 -12.79 18.46 -17.48
N PHE A 255 -11.91 19.43 -17.25
CA PHE A 255 -12.16 20.82 -17.60
C PHE A 255 -12.30 21.06 -19.12
N LEU A 256 -11.72 20.18 -19.94
CA LEU A 256 -11.88 20.19 -21.40
C LEU A 256 -13.27 19.73 -21.86
N ALA A 257 -14.12 19.24 -20.95
CA ALA A 257 -15.47 18.77 -21.25
C ALA A 257 -16.54 19.81 -20.93
N GLU A 258 -16.17 21.00 -20.45
CA GLU A 258 -17.11 22.10 -20.21
C GLU A 258 -17.77 22.56 -21.50
N ASP A 259 -18.98 23.12 -21.42
CA ASP A 259 -19.81 23.48 -22.58
C ASP A 259 -19.25 24.61 -23.46
N GLN A 260 -18.06 25.13 -23.14
CA GLN A 260 -17.35 26.12 -23.94
C GLN A 260 -16.33 25.47 -24.86
N PRO A 261 -16.58 25.45 -26.19
CA PRO A 261 -15.68 24.78 -27.14
C PRO A 261 -14.40 25.57 -27.45
N TYR A 262 -14.34 26.85 -27.09
CA TYR A 262 -13.21 27.74 -27.33
C TYR A 262 -12.66 28.32 -26.03
N TRP A 263 -11.35 28.25 -25.87
CA TRP A 263 -10.61 28.81 -24.74
C TRP A 263 -9.38 29.54 -25.21
N THR A 264 -8.99 30.64 -24.54
CA THR A 264 -7.69 31.25 -24.82
C THR A 264 -6.56 30.36 -24.30
N LEU A 265 -5.41 30.39 -24.96
CA LEU A 265 -4.23 29.64 -24.49
C LEU A 265 -3.84 30.07 -23.07
N ARG A 266 -4.03 31.33 -22.74
CA ARG A 266 -3.79 31.88 -21.39
C ARG A 266 -4.66 31.19 -20.34
N ASP A 267 -5.94 31.04 -20.60
CA ASP A 267 -6.88 30.39 -19.67
C ASP A 267 -6.59 28.91 -19.54
N ILE A 268 -6.27 28.24 -20.67
CA ILE A 268 -5.84 26.83 -20.66
C ILE A 268 -4.60 26.64 -19.79
N LEU A 269 -3.55 27.46 -20.00
CA LEU A 269 -2.31 27.37 -19.23
C LEU A 269 -2.53 27.70 -17.76
N SER A 270 -3.35 28.70 -17.45
CA SER A 270 -3.71 29.05 -16.07
C SER A 270 -4.38 27.86 -15.39
N ARG A 271 -5.33 27.25 -16.09
CA ARG A 271 -6.07 26.10 -15.58
C ARG A 271 -5.21 24.86 -15.38
N LEU A 272 -4.32 24.57 -16.35
CA LEU A 272 -3.35 23.48 -16.24
C LEU A 272 -2.40 23.67 -15.05
N LYS A 273 -1.86 24.88 -14.88
CA LYS A 273 -0.99 25.20 -13.75
C LYS A 273 -1.71 25.11 -12.42
N GLU A 274 -2.93 25.64 -12.31
CA GLU A 274 -3.76 25.54 -11.10
C GLU A 274 -4.05 24.09 -10.74
N THR A 275 -4.36 23.26 -11.75
CA THR A 275 -4.72 21.86 -11.55
C THR A 275 -3.53 20.98 -11.20
N TYR A 276 -2.43 21.08 -11.96
CA TYR A 276 -1.32 20.13 -11.91
C TYR A 276 -0.06 20.64 -11.23
N CYS A 277 0.07 21.96 -11.06
CA CYS A 277 1.26 22.59 -10.46
C CYS A 277 0.93 23.33 -9.15
N GLY A 278 -0.27 23.13 -8.60
CA GLY A 278 -0.73 23.71 -7.33
C GLY A 278 -0.10 23.01 -6.11
N ASN A 279 -0.86 22.97 -4.99
CA ASN A 279 -0.43 22.33 -3.75
C ASN A 279 -0.59 20.79 -3.75
N ILE A 280 -1.04 20.22 -4.88
CA ILE A 280 -1.13 18.76 -5.09
C ILE A 280 -0.48 18.42 -6.43
N GLY A 281 0.50 17.52 -6.40
CA GLY A 281 1.04 16.86 -7.58
C GLY A 281 0.40 15.49 -7.77
N TYR A 282 -0.02 15.18 -8.99
CA TYR A 282 -0.74 13.95 -9.31
C TYR A 282 0.08 13.05 -10.22
N GLU A 283 0.36 11.83 -9.79
CA GLU A 283 0.94 10.79 -10.62
C GLU A 283 -0.09 9.69 -10.88
N TYR A 284 -0.62 9.61 -12.08
CA TYR A 284 -1.62 8.61 -12.49
C TYR A 284 -1.49 8.16 -13.95
N MET A 285 -0.63 8.83 -14.73
CA MET A 285 -0.48 8.53 -16.15
C MET A 285 0.30 7.24 -16.44
N HIS A 286 0.84 6.59 -15.40
CA HIS A 286 1.45 5.26 -15.46
C HIS A 286 0.42 4.12 -15.37
N ILE A 287 -0.85 4.44 -15.07
CA ILE A 287 -1.94 3.47 -14.98
C ILE A 287 -2.39 3.11 -16.40
N MET A 288 -2.31 1.83 -16.76
CA MET A 288 -2.65 1.38 -18.10
C MET A 288 -4.15 1.31 -18.37
N ASP A 289 -4.94 1.05 -17.32
CA ASP A 289 -6.39 1.00 -17.44
C ASP A 289 -6.98 2.38 -17.74
N ARG A 290 -7.56 2.50 -18.93
CA ARG A 290 -8.13 3.75 -19.43
C ARG A 290 -9.31 4.25 -18.61
N GLU A 291 -10.18 3.37 -18.13
CA GLU A 291 -11.33 3.77 -17.31
C GLU A 291 -10.85 4.39 -16.00
N LYS A 292 -9.86 3.79 -15.37
CA LYS A 292 -9.22 4.26 -14.15
C LYS A 292 -8.55 5.62 -14.35
N CYS A 293 -7.74 5.77 -15.40
CA CYS A 293 -7.12 7.04 -15.77
C CYS A 293 -8.17 8.15 -16.05
N ASN A 294 -9.20 7.84 -16.80
CA ASN A 294 -10.24 8.80 -17.15
C ASN A 294 -11.02 9.26 -15.92
N TRP A 295 -11.32 8.34 -15.01
CA TRP A 295 -12.01 8.69 -13.77
C TRP A 295 -11.16 9.64 -12.91
N LEU A 296 -9.86 9.35 -12.73
CA LEU A 296 -8.98 10.25 -11.98
C LEU A 296 -8.90 11.63 -12.61
N ARG A 297 -8.72 11.68 -13.92
CA ARG A 297 -8.68 12.96 -14.64
C ARG A 297 -9.96 13.77 -14.45
N GLU A 298 -11.13 13.14 -14.52
CA GLU A 298 -12.40 13.78 -14.24
C GLU A 298 -12.44 14.38 -12.82
N GLN A 299 -12.00 13.61 -11.81
CA GLN A 299 -11.96 14.09 -10.43
C GLN A 299 -10.96 15.23 -10.23
N ILE A 300 -9.78 15.13 -10.85
CA ILE A 300 -8.69 16.10 -10.70
C ILE A 300 -9.02 17.42 -11.41
N GLU A 301 -9.57 17.34 -12.62
CA GLU A 301 -9.78 18.50 -13.50
C GLU A 301 -11.10 19.23 -13.25
N THR A 302 -12.06 18.63 -12.52
CA THR A 302 -13.36 19.26 -12.26
C THR A 302 -13.28 20.21 -11.05
N PRO A 303 -13.43 21.54 -11.23
CA PRO A 303 -13.22 22.54 -10.17
C PRO A 303 -14.17 22.41 -8.99
N THR A 304 -15.42 22.05 -9.27
CA THR A 304 -16.52 22.01 -8.31
C THR A 304 -16.35 20.96 -7.21
N GLN A 305 -15.39 20.04 -7.39
CA GLN A 305 -15.16 18.95 -6.44
C GLN A 305 -14.13 19.30 -5.34
N LYS A 306 -13.36 20.38 -5.49
CA LYS A 306 -12.25 20.75 -4.60
C LYS A 306 -12.64 21.72 -3.48
N GLY A 307 -13.90 22.11 -3.35
CA GLY A 307 -14.31 23.16 -2.41
C GLY A 307 -15.00 22.65 -1.14
N TYR A 308 -14.50 23.06 0.03
CA TYR A 308 -15.20 22.85 1.29
C TYR A 308 -16.07 24.05 1.62
N ASN A 309 -17.32 23.79 2.08
CA ASN A 309 -18.18 24.85 2.59
C ASN A 309 -17.66 25.42 3.92
N THR A 310 -18.17 26.56 4.32
CA THR A 310 -17.75 27.29 5.52
C THR A 310 -17.76 26.43 6.78
N GLU A 311 -18.78 25.61 6.97
CA GLU A 311 -18.90 24.77 8.16
C GLU A 311 -17.84 23.66 8.18
N ARG A 312 -17.57 23.03 7.02
CA ARG A 312 -16.54 21.99 6.95
C ARG A 312 -15.15 22.58 7.16
N ARG A 313 -14.88 23.78 6.69
CA ARG A 313 -13.62 24.50 6.91
C ARG A 313 -13.40 24.83 8.39
N LYS A 314 -14.45 25.19 9.13
CA LYS A 314 -14.39 25.35 10.59
C LYS A 314 -14.07 24.03 11.30
N ILE A 315 -14.65 22.92 10.84
CA ILE A 315 -14.34 21.58 11.37
C ILE A 315 -12.87 21.21 11.10
N LEU A 316 -12.37 21.44 9.90
CA LEU A 316 -10.95 21.22 9.57
C LEU A 316 -10.02 22.03 10.47
N PHE A 317 -10.38 23.31 10.71
CA PHE A 317 -9.63 24.17 11.63
C PHE A 317 -9.62 23.61 13.07
N GLU A 318 -10.78 23.19 13.59
CA GLU A 318 -10.85 22.63 14.95
C GLU A 318 -10.01 21.34 15.07
N ARG A 319 -10.09 20.43 14.09
CA ARG A 319 -9.30 19.20 14.06
C ARG A 319 -7.80 19.48 14.00
N LEU A 320 -7.39 20.48 13.21
CA LEU A 320 -6.00 20.90 13.11
C LEU A 320 -5.51 21.55 14.42
N ALA A 321 -6.34 22.40 15.04
CA ALA A 321 -6.05 23.00 16.33
C ALA A 321 -5.87 21.93 17.43
N ARG A 322 -6.74 20.92 17.47
CA ARG A 322 -6.63 19.78 18.40
C ARG A 322 -5.32 19.02 18.21
N ALA A 323 -4.90 18.80 16.97
CA ALA A 323 -3.66 18.10 16.66
C ALA A 323 -2.43 18.85 17.19
N GLU A 324 -2.29 20.15 16.90
CA GLU A 324 -1.15 20.97 17.35
C GLU A 324 -1.14 21.17 18.87
N LEU A 325 -2.30 21.49 19.46
CA LEU A 325 -2.41 21.74 20.89
C LEU A 325 -2.17 20.48 21.73
N PHE A 326 -2.54 19.31 21.23
CA PHE A 326 -2.24 18.03 21.87
C PHE A 326 -0.73 17.79 21.94
N GLU A 327 0.01 17.95 20.84
CA GLU A 327 1.47 17.81 20.84
C GLU A 327 2.13 18.85 21.79
N THR A 328 1.70 20.09 21.72
CA THR A 328 2.20 21.14 22.61
C THR A 328 1.90 20.82 24.08
N PHE A 329 0.71 20.31 24.39
CA PHE A 329 0.35 19.92 25.75
C PHE A 329 1.23 18.78 26.26
N LEU A 330 1.42 17.73 25.45
CA LEU A 330 2.33 16.62 25.82
C LEU A 330 3.77 17.09 26.00
N SER A 331 4.23 18.00 25.15
CA SER A 331 5.57 18.58 25.26
C SER A 331 5.77 19.29 26.59
N ASN A 332 4.79 20.05 27.05
CA ASN A 332 4.85 20.80 28.32
C ASN A 332 4.74 19.88 29.55
N LYS A 333 3.93 18.82 29.48
CA LYS A 333 3.71 17.91 30.63
C LYS A 333 4.76 16.80 30.74
N TYR A 334 5.36 16.36 29.64
CA TYR A 334 6.25 15.21 29.54
C TYR A 334 7.56 15.53 28.81
N THR A 335 8.27 16.54 29.28
CA THR A 335 9.47 17.11 28.64
C THR A 335 10.60 16.09 28.40
N ALA A 336 10.77 15.13 29.30
CA ALA A 336 11.83 14.10 29.21
C ALA A 336 11.38 12.79 28.57
N ALA A 337 10.12 12.67 28.17
CA ALA A 337 9.60 11.43 27.58
C ALA A 337 9.71 11.44 26.06
N LYS A 338 10.11 10.32 25.48
CA LYS A 338 10.02 10.14 24.03
C LYS A 338 8.55 10.06 23.62
N ARG A 339 8.14 10.89 22.67
CA ARG A 339 6.76 11.00 22.19
C ARG A 339 6.65 10.69 20.69
N PHE A 340 7.72 10.95 19.94
CA PHE A 340 7.75 10.91 18.47
C PHE A 340 6.60 11.72 17.86
N GLY A 341 6.57 12.99 18.24
CA GLY A 341 5.46 13.89 17.90
C GLY A 341 5.27 14.13 16.41
N LEU A 342 4.08 14.64 16.09
CA LEU A 342 3.63 14.88 14.72
C LEU A 342 3.96 16.32 14.25
N GLU A 343 4.59 17.13 15.07
CA GLU A 343 4.83 18.54 14.79
C GLU A 343 5.55 18.76 13.46
N GLY A 344 4.90 19.52 12.59
CA GLY A 344 5.26 19.78 11.20
C GLY A 344 4.47 18.96 10.17
N CYS A 345 3.54 18.09 10.64
CA CYS A 345 2.61 17.36 9.80
C CYS A 345 1.22 17.20 10.45
N GLU A 346 0.79 18.21 11.21
CA GLU A 346 -0.46 18.20 11.98
C GLU A 346 -1.69 18.03 11.08
N THR A 347 -1.59 18.41 9.81
CA THR A 347 -2.65 18.27 8.78
C THR A 347 -3.00 16.81 8.47
N LEU A 348 -2.13 15.85 8.80
CA LEU A 348 -2.45 14.42 8.77
C LEU A 348 -3.75 14.12 9.55
N ILE A 349 -3.95 14.76 10.70
CA ILE A 349 -5.11 14.47 11.57
C ILE A 349 -6.43 14.88 10.93
N PRO A 350 -6.66 16.15 10.52
CA PRO A 350 -7.88 16.51 9.81
C PRO A 350 -8.05 15.73 8.51
N GLY A 351 -6.98 15.51 7.74
CA GLY A 351 -7.05 14.73 6.51
C GLY A 351 -7.48 13.29 6.74
N PHE A 352 -6.91 12.62 7.74
CA PHE A 352 -7.29 11.24 8.07
C PHE A 352 -8.71 11.15 8.62
N GLU A 353 -9.15 12.12 9.43
CA GLU A 353 -10.55 12.19 9.89
C GLU A 353 -11.52 12.40 8.73
N GLU A 354 -11.16 13.21 7.70
CA GLU A 354 -11.95 13.36 6.48
C GLU A 354 -12.07 12.03 5.72
N ALA A 355 -10.96 11.29 5.58
CA ALA A 355 -11.00 9.95 4.96
C ALA A 355 -11.91 8.99 5.75
N VAL A 356 -11.84 8.99 7.08
CA VAL A 356 -12.68 8.13 7.94
C VAL A 356 -14.16 8.53 7.83
N ASP A 357 -14.48 9.82 7.83
CA ASP A 357 -15.85 10.29 7.65
C ASP A 357 -16.38 9.92 6.26
N ARG A 358 -15.57 10.10 5.21
CA ARG A 358 -15.93 9.71 3.85
C ARG A 358 -16.10 8.20 3.71
N ALA A 359 -15.23 7.40 4.34
CA ALA A 359 -15.34 5.95 4.39
C ALA A 359 -16.69 5.52 4.99
N ALA A 360 -17.08 6.15 6.11
CA ALA A 360 -18.37 5.91 6.74
C ALA A 360 -19.53 6.22 5.80
N ASP A 361 -19.45 7.34 5.06
CA ASP A 361 -20.47 7.74 4.09
C ASP A 361 -20.57 6.75 2.91
N LEU A 362 -19.47 6.12 2.53
CA LEU A 362 -19.41 5.06 1.52
C LEU A 362 -19.77 3.66 2.07
N GLY A 363 -20.18 3.55 3.34
CA GLY A 363 -20.67 2.28 3.91
C GLY A 363 -19.61 1.43 4.62
N VAL A 364 -18.40 1.92 4.80
CA VAL A 364 -17.35 1.24 5.57
C VAL A 364 -17.76 1.12 7.04
N LYS A 365 -17.57 -0.06 7.62
CA LYS A 365 -17.92 -0.39 9.01
C LYS A 365 -16.68 -0.63 9.87
N ASN A 366 -15.58 -1.06 9.28
CA ASN A 366 -14.34 -1.39 9.99
C ASN A 366 -13.13 -0.86 9.22
N ILE A 367 -12.24 -0.17 9.94
CA ILE A 367 -10.95 0.29 9.42
C ILE A 367 -9.84 -0.31 10.29
N ASN A 368 -8.98 -1.12 9.69
CA ASN A 368 -7.79 -1.66 10.35
C ASN A 368 -6.60 -0.78 9.98
N ILE A 369 -5.87 -0.29 10.98
CA ILE A 369 -4.83 0.71 10.81
C ILE A 369 -3.49 0.14 11.27
N GLY A 370 -2.46 0.28 10.42
CA GLY A 370 -1.06 0.09 10.76
C GLY A 370 -0.31 1.41 10.67
N MET A 371 0.60 1.67 11.60
CA MET A 371 1.41 2.87 11.53
C MET A 371 2.69 2.75 12.37
N PRO A 372 3.76 3.48 12.00
CA PRO A 372 4.97 3.58 12.82
C PRO A 372 4.74 4.45 14.06
N HIS A 373 5.82 4.79 14.74
CA HIS A 373 5.81 5.54 16.00
C HIS A 373 5.40 7.03 15.82
N ARG A 374 5.80 7.69 14.71
CA ARG A 374 5.59 9.14 14.54
C ARG A 374 4.12 9.49 14.39
N GLY A 375 3.65 10.41 15.26
CA GLY A 375 2.27 10.84 15.27
C GLY A 375 1.29 9.81 15.86
N ARG A 376 1.75 8.65 16.34
CA ARG A 376 0.87 7.60 16.84
C ARG A 376 0.01 8.04 18.03
N LEU A 377 0.58 8.81 18.95
CA LEU A 377 -0.18 9.34 20.10
C LEU A 377 -1.28 10.30 19.65
N ASN A 378 -1.01 11.11 18.63
CA ASN A 378 -1.98 12.03 18.06
C ASN A 378 -3.11 11.30 17.33
N VAL A 379 -2.78 10.29 16.52
CA VAL A 379 -3.77 9.42 15.87
C VAL A 379 -4.63 8.69 16.92
N LEU A 380 -4.02 8.16 17.99
CA LEU A 380 -4.76 7.54 19.09
C LEU A 380 -5.75 8.50 19.75
N ALA A 381 -5.31 9.74 20.04
CA ALA A 381 -6.14 10.75 20.70
C ALA A 381 -7.25 11.28 19.79
N ASN A 382 -6.89 11.76 18.60
CA ASN A 382 -7.77 12.58 17.78
C ASN A 382 -8.50 11.78 16.68
N VAL A 383 -7.88 10.77 16.08
CA VAL A 383 -8.53 9.94 15.04
C VAL A 383 -9.27 8.75 15.65
N ILE A 384 -8.58 7.93 16.44
CA ILE A 384 -9.18 6.74 17.08
C ILE A 384 -10.13 7.15 18.20
N ARG A 385 -9.83 8.27 18.88
CA ARG A 385 -10.55 8.80 20.04
C ARG A 385 -10.43 7.86 21.25
N LYS A 386 -9.21 7.34 21.45
CA LYS A 386 -8.85 6.66 22.70
C LYS A 386 -8.99 7.65 23.86
N PRO A 387 -9.59 7.27 25.02
CA PRO A 387 -9.75 8.19 26.14
C PRO A 387 -8.41 8.82 26.56
N LEU A 388 -8.36 10.14 26.63
CA LEU A 388 -7.13 10.89 26.94
C LEU A 388 -6.55 10.51 28.31
N GLN A 389 -7.40 10.19 29.29
CA GLN A 389 -6.99 9.69 30.61
C GLN A 389 -6.12 8.42 30.49
N THR A 390 -6.49 7.53 29.59
CA THR A 390 -5.73 6.30 29.34
C THR A 390 -4.34 6.63 28.78
N ILE A 391 -4.28 7.53 27.76
CA ILE A 391 -3.02 7.96 27.16
C ILE A 391 -2.12 8.64 28.19
N PHE A 392 -2.65 9.55 29.01
CA PHE A 392 -1.88 10.25 30.04
C PHE A 392 -1.41 9.31 31.15
N ASN A 393 -2.23 8.30 31.51
CA ASN A 393 -1.85 7.30 32.52
C ASN A 393 -0.70 6.40 32.03
N GLU A 394 -0.66 6.06 30.74
CA GLU A 394 0.43 5.28 30.12
C GLU A 394 1.80 5.96 30.24
N PHE A 395 1.85 7.29 30.30
CA PHE A 395 3.08 8.04 30.56
C PHE A 395 3.61 7.89 31.99
N LYS A 396 2.76 7.54 32.95
CA LYS A 396 3.16 7.36 34.35
C LYS A 396 3.65 5.93 34.67
N GLY A 397 3.68 5.05 33.68
CA GLY A 397 3.98 3.64 33.89
C GLY A 397 2.83 2.89 34.57
N GLY A 398 1.59 3.29 34.30
CA GLY A 398 0.30 2.96 34.86
C GLY A 398 0.16 1.78 35.84
N PRO A 399 -0.77 1.78 36.76
CA PRO A 399 -0.96 0.65 37.66
C PRO A 399 -1.24 -0.59 36.81
N LYS A 400 -0.59 -1.72 37.18
CA LYS A 400 -0.86 -3.02 36.57
C LYS A 400 -2.35 -3.31 36.69
N PRO A 401 -3.05 -3.84 35.68
CA PRO A 401 -4.42 -4.26 35.83
C PRO A 401 -4.51 -5.21 37.04
N THR A 402 -5.20 -4.80 38.08
CA THR A 402 -5.54 -5.70 39.19
C THR A 402 -6.66 -6.57 38.66
N GLY A 403 -6.32 -7.76 38.17
CA GLY A 403 -7.24 -8.61 37.46
C GLY A 403 -7.99 -9.55 38.36
N GLU A 404 -9.30 -9.66 38.14
CA GLU A 404 -10.14 -10.80 38.57
C GLU A 404 -9.81 -12.11 37.82
N LEU A 405 -8.79 -12.18 37.03
CA LEU A 405 -8.39 -13.33 36.21
C LEU A 405 -7.18 -14.08 36.76
N GLY A 406 -6.83 -13.97 38.06
CA GLY A 406 -5.85 -14.87 38.69
C GLY A 406 -4.50 -15.01 37.97
N LEU A 407 -4.15 -14.11 37.06
CA LEU A 407 -2.86 -14.05 36.44
C LEU A 407 -1.91 -13.45 37.47
N SER A 408 -1.21 -14.32 38.18
CA SER A 408 -0.16 -13.88 39.08
C SER A 408 0.83 -13.02 38.34
N GLY A 409 1.03 -11.81 38.84
CA GLY A 409 1.62 -10.66 38.18
C GLY A 409 3.06 -10.76 37.74
N SER A 410 3.55 -11.84 37.17
CA SER A 410 4.96 -11.93 36.77
C SER A 410 5.23 -12.02 35.28
N GLN A 411 4.24 -12.33 34.44
CA GLN A 411 4.54 -12.56 33.01
C GLN A 411 3.92 -11.58 32.02
N TYR A 412 2.95 -10.76 32.42
CA TYR A 412 2.46 -9.65 31.56
C TYR A 412 2.76 -8.29 32.18
N THR A 413 3.88 -8.17 32.81
CA THR A 413 4.51 -6.87 32.94
C THR A 413 5.16 -6.59 31.58
N GLY A 414 4.37 -6.12 30.63
CA GLY A 414 4.88 -5.30 29.59
C GLY A 414 5.63 -4.16 30.25
N SER A 415 6.81 -4.48 30.75
CA SER A 415 7.67 -3.58 31.42
C SER A 415 7.97 -2.45 30.48
N GLY A 416 7.29 -1.30 30.64
CA GLY A 416 7.84 -0.07 30.14
C GLY A 416 8.24 -0.04 28.68
N ASP A 417 7.85 -1.00 27.88
CA ASP A 417 8.03 -0.84 26.46
C ASP A 417 7.02 0.18 25.97
N VAL A 418 7.39 0.79 25.01
CA VAL A 418 7.03 2.08 24.47
C VAL A 418 5.53 2.15 24.23
N LYS A 419 4.87 3.02 24.96
CA LYS A 419 3.45 3.36 24.84
C LYS A 419 2.99 3.59 23.38
N TYR A 420 3.89 3.96 22.48
CA TYR A 420 3.62 4.14 21.06
C TYR A 420 3.66 2.83 20.24
N HIS A 421 3.85 1.67 20.86
CA HIS A 421 3.61 0.36 20.24
C HIS A 421 2.23 -0.21 20.53
N LEU A 422 1.54 0.32 21.51
CA LEU A 422 0.23 -0.19 21.95
C LEU A 422 -0.83 0.03 20.87
N GLY A 423 -1.64 -1.01 20.65
CA GLY A 423 -2.83 -0.95 19.80
C GLY A 423 -4.09 -0.60 20.58
N THR A 424 -5.17 -0.33 19.88
CA THR A 424 -6.50 -0.14 20.49
C THR A 424 -7.59 -0.32 19.45
N SER A 425 -8.81 -0.61 19.89
CA SER A 425 -9.97 -0.69 19.00
C SER A 425 -11.14 0.06 19.63
N VAL A 426 -11.72 0.99 18.90
CA VAL A 426 -12.82 1.84 19.37
C VAL A 426 -13.91 1.90 18.29
N VAL A 427 -15.17 1.80 18.72
CA VAL A 427 -16.33 2.10 17.85
C VAL A 427 -16.73 3.55 18.07
N SER A 428 -16.66 4.36 17.03
CA SER A 428 -17.01 5.78 17.09
C SER A 428 -18.07 6.15 16.06
N ARG A 429 -18.76 7.28 16.31
CA ARG A 429 -19.67 7.86 15.33
C ARG A 429 -18.88 8.63 14.30
N ARG A 430 -19.19 8.42 13.01
CA ARG A 430 -18.47 8.97 11.85
C ARG A 430 -19.44 9.34 10.73
N GLY A 431 -18.88 9.83 9.65
CA GLY A 431 -19.60 10.34 8.48
C GLY A 431 -19.89 11.84 8.59
N THR A 432 -20.31 12.42 7.48
CA THR A 432 -20.60 13.87 7.40
C THR A 432 -21.58 14.32 8.49
N ASN A 433 -22.57 13.51 8.82
CA ASN A 433 -23.56 13.81 9.86
C ASN A 433 -23.25 13.14 11.22
N GLN A 434 -22.11 12.49 11.40
CA GLN A 434 -21.71 11.76 12.61
C GLN A 434 -22.77 10.72 13.09
N ASP A 435 -23.51 10.12 12.17
CA ASP A 435 -24.61 9.20 12.43
C ASP A 435 -24.22 7.71 12.27
N LYS A 436 -23.13 7.44 11.57
CA LYS A 436 -22.69 6.08 11.25
C LYS A 436 -21.67 5.56 12.27
N LYS A 437 -21.81 4.29 12.63
CA LYS A 437 -20.87 3.62 13.54
C LYS A 437 -19.77 2.95 12.73
N VAL A 438 -18.51 3.32 13.00
CA VAL A 438 -17.32 2.70 12.41
C VAL A 438 -16.40 2.22 13.52
N GLN A 439 -15.93 0.99 13.40
CA GLN A 439 -14.89 0.44 14.25
C GLN A 439 -13.52 0.81 13.68
N LEU A 440 -12.73 1.53 14.45
CA LEU A 440 -11.34 1.86 14.14
C LEU A 440 -10.43 0.97 14.99
N SER A 441 -9.56 0.21 14.37
CA SER A 441 -8.64 -0.71 15.05
C SER A 441 -7.21 -0.37 14.64
N LEU A 442 -6.45 0.23 15.56
CA LEU A 442 -5.01 0.43 15.39
C LEU A 442 -4.29 -0.79 15.97
N LEU A 443 -3.54 -1.50 15.12
CA LEU A 443 -2.80 -2.69 15.54
C LEU A 443 -1.60 -2.31 16.39
N ALA A 444 -1.28 -3.14 17.38
CA ALA A 444 0.02 -3.09 18.04
C ALA A 444 1.11 -3.44 17.04
N ASN A 445 2.28 -2.84 17.18
CA ASN A 445 3.44 -3.12 16.32
C ASN A 445 4.75 -2.93 17.07
N PRO A 446 5.83 -3.63 16.67
CA PRO A 446 7.16 -3.40 17.20
C PRO A 446 7.83 -2.16 16.59
N SER A 447 9.06 -1.88 16.98
CA SER A 447 9.89 -0.84 16.37
C SER A 447 10.39 -1.18 14.96
N HIS A 448 10.18 -2.40 14.48
CA HIS A 448 10.54 -2.82 13.12
C HIS A 448 9.60 -2.14 12.12
N LEU A 449 10.11 -1.12 11.46
CA LEU A 449 9.34 -0.29 10.52
C LEU A 449 8.78 -1.15 9.40
N GLU A 450 7.51 -0.92 9.05
CA GLU A 450 6.76 -1.55 7.97
C GLU A 450 6.36 -3.03 8.22
N ALA A 451 6.85 -3.68 9.26
CA ALA A 451 6.50 -5.07 9.58
C ALA A 451 4.99 -5.27 9.82
N VAL A 452 4.31 -4.24 10.31
CA VAL A 452 2.85 -4.28 10.58
C VAL A 452 2.00 -4.26 9.30
N ASN A 453 2.57 -3.91 8.14
CA ASN A 453 1.80 -3.73 6.90
C ASN A 453 1.01 -4.98 6.54
N THR A 454 1.68 -6.10 6.38
CA THR A 454 1.04 -7.37 6.00
C THR A 454 0.16 -7.94 7.12
N VAL A 455 0.49 -7.66 8.39
CA VAL A 455 -0.33 -8.04 9.55
C VAL A 455 -1.70 -7.33 9.50
N VAL A 456 -1.73 -6.05 9.15
CA VAL A 456 -2.98 -5.28 8.97
C VAL A 456 -3.82 -5.86 7.83
N ILE A 457 -3.18 -6.14 6.69
CA ILE A 457 -3.86 -6.68 5.52
C ILE A 457 -4.43 -8.07 5.81
N GLY A 458 -3.66 -8.95 6.47
CA GLY A 458 -4.12 -10.27 6.88
C GLY A 458 -5.32 -10.22 7.83
N LYS A 459 -5.28 -9.31 8.82
CA LYS A 459 -6.42 -9.08 9.72
C LYS A 459 -7.64 -8.54 8.98
N CYS A 460 -7.43 -7.67 8.00
CA CYS A 460 -8.50 -7.16 7.14
C CYS A 460 -9.14 -8.30 6.34
N ALA A 461 -8.34 -9.16 5.70
CA ALA A 461 -8.80 -10.32 4.96
C ALA A 461 -9.62 -11.29 5.83
N ALA A 462 -9.17 -11.58 7.04
CA ALA A 462 -9.90 -12.40 8.00
C ALA A 462 -11.27 -11.79 8.34
N ARG A 463 -11.32 -10.49 8.63
CA ARG A 463 -12.59 -9.80 8.90
C ARG A 463 -13.54 -9.82 7.72
N GLN A 464 -13.05 -9.56 6.53
CA GLN A 464 -13.85 -9.67 5.30
C GLN A 464 -14.43 -11.07 5.16
N PHE A 465 -13.63 -12.10 5.39
CA PHE A 465 -14.08 -13.49 5.37
C PHE A 465 -15.19 -13.76 6.39
N TYR A 466 -14.97 -13.45 7.67
CA TYR A 466 -15.93 -13.76 8.74
C TYR A 466 -17.18 -12.88 8.71
N TYR A 467 -17.08 -11.65 8.19
CA TYR A 467 -18.22 -10.75 8.03
C TYR A 467 -18.93 -10.91 6.69
N LYS A 468 -18.46 -11.85 5.84
CA LYS A 468 -18.99 -12.12 4.52
C LYS A 468 -19.00 -10.87 3.61
N ASP A 469 -17.96 -10.07 3.73
CA ASP A 469 -17.73 -8.86 2.93
C ASP A 469 -17.04 -9.23 1.60
N ILE A 470 -17.80 -9.91 0.72
CA ILE A 470 -17.30 -10.45 -0.55
C ILE A 470 -16.81 -9.33 -1.48
N GLU A 471 -17.57 -8.24 -1.52
CA GLU A 471 -17.25 -7.06 -2.34
C GLU A 471 -16.13 -6.20 -1.74
N LYS A 472 -15.67 -6.51 -0.53
CA LYS A 472 -14.58 -5.81 0.18
C LYS A 472 -14.84 -4.31 0.34
N ASP A 473 -16.10 -3.96 0.58
CA ASP A 473 -16.58 -2.59 0.73
C ASP A 473 -16.63 -2.11 2.16
N THR A 474 -16.87 -3.02 3.12
CA THR A 474 -17.20 -2.65 4.50
C THR A 474 -16.03 -2.75 5.47
N VAL A 475 -14.96 -3.49 5.11
CA VAL A 475 -13.73 -3.64 5.90
C VAL A 475 -12.54 -3.22 5.08
N ILE A 476 -11.81 -2.20 5.52
CA ILE A 476 -10.70 -1.64 4.76
C ILE A 476 -9.40 -1.54 5.59
N PRO A 477 -8.23 -1.71 4.97
CA PRO A 477 -6.95 -1.41 5.58
C PRO A 477 -6.53 0.03 5.29
N VAL A 478 -5.84 0.65 6.27
CA VAL A 478 -5.12 1.92 6.11
C VAL A 478 -3.73 1.76 6.70
N LEU A 479 -2.71 2.10 5.93
CA LEU A 479 -1.31 2.01 6.34
C LEU A 479 -0.66 3.39 6.31
N LEU A 480 -0.06 3.78 7.42
CA LEU A 480 0.76 4.99 7.51
C LEU A 480 2.23 4.61 7.46
N HIS A 481 3.03 5.44 6.82
CA HIS A 481 4.44 5.19 6.54
C HIS A 481 5.31 6.42 6.84
N GLY A 482 6.60 6.22 7.12
CA GLY A 482 7.59 7.29 6.98
C GLY A 482 8.26 7.18 5.62
N ASP A 483 8.67 8.30 5.03
CA ASP A 483 9.25 8.38 3.68
C ASP A 483 10.49 7.48 3.49
N GLY A 484 11.40 7.48 4.46
CA GLY A 484 12.60 6.64 4.39
C GLY A 484 12.31 5.15 4.52
N ALA A 485 11.29 4.76 5.29
CA ALA A 485 10.90 3.37 5.45
C ALA A 485 10.10 2.87 4.24
N PHE A 486 9.18 3.69 3.71
CA PHE A 486 8.37 3.31 2.55
C PHE A 486 9.22 3.04 1.31
N SER A 487 10.26 3.87 1.07
CA SER A 487 11.17 3.64 -0.05
C SER A 487 12.24 2.57 0.20
N GLY A 488 12.59 2.29 1.49
CA GLY A 488 13.77 1.50 1.81
C GLY A 488 13.54 0.09 2.33
N GLN A 489 12.36 -0.18 2.91
CA GLN A 489 12.05 -1.48 3.50
C GLN A 489 11.46 -2.44 2.47
N GLY A 490 12.13 -3.59 2.23
CA GLY A 490 11.68 -4.59 1.25
C GLY A 490 10.27 -5.12 1.48
N ILE A 491 9.81 -5.18 2.74
CA ILE A 491 8.45 -5.59 3.09
C ILE A 491 7.36 -4.70 2.49
N VAL A 492 7.68 -3.44 2.14
CA VAL A 492 6.75 -2.54 1.43
C VAL A 492 6.46 -3.10 0.04
N TYR A 493 7.51 -3.49 -0.71
CA TYR A 493 7.35 -4.13 -2.00
C TYR A 493 6.56 -5.44 -1.88
N GLU A 494 6.91 -6.29 -0.91
CA GLU A 494 6.19 -7.55 -0.67
C GLU A 494 4.71 -7.32 -0.36
N THR A 495 4.38 -6.24 0.39
CA THR A 495 3.00 -5.83 0.69
C THR A 495 2.24 -5.43 -0.58
N LEU A 496 2.87 -4.61 -1.43
CA LEU A 496 2.29 -4.15 -2.68
C LEU A 496 2.09 -5.31 -3.68
N ASP A 497 3.08 -6.20 -3.80
CA ASP A 497 3.03 -7.36 -4.69
C ASP A 497 1.87 -8.33 -4.35
N MET A 498 1.52 -8.45 -3.07
CA MET A 498 0.39 -9.27 -2.64
C MET A 498 -0.98 -8.62 -2.87
N SER A 499 -1.06 -7.33 -3.15
CA SER A 499 -2.30 -6.53 -3.09
C SER A 499 -3.42 -7.01 -4.03
N GLN A 500 -3.09 -7.62 -5.17
CA GLN A 500 -4.05 -8.13 -6.16
C GLN A 500 -4.05 -9.65 -6.29
N LEU A 501 -3.29 -10.37 -5.48
CA LEU A 501 -3.28 -11.83 -5.50
C LEU A 501 -4.59 -12.40 -4.95
N PRO A 502 -5.21 -13.42 -5.58
CA PRO A 502 -6.58 -13.84 -5.28
C PRO A 502 -6.86 -14.14 -3.80
N GLU A 503 -5.93 -14.77 -3.09
CA GLU A 503 -6.14 -15.21 -1.70
C GLU A 503 -5.54 -14.21 -0.67
N TYR A 504 -4.97 -13.07 -1.14
CA TYR A 504 -4.39 -11.99 -0.34
C TYR A 504 -5.09 -10.65 -0.57
N HIS A 505 -5.79 -10.49 -1.69
CA HIS A 505 -6.48 -9.28 -2.07
C HIS A 505 -7.56 -8.88 -1.06
N VAL A 506 -7.50 -7.61 -0.61
CA VAL A 506 -8.45 -7.04 0.37
C VAL A 506 -9.28 -5.87 -0.20
N GLY A 507 -9.29 -5.71 -1.51
CA GLY A 507 -9.97 -4.59 -2.16
C GLY A 507 -9.20 -3.28 -2.10
N GLY A 508 -7.86 -3.36 -2.05
CA GLY A 508 -6.94 -2.23 -2.00
C GLY A 508 -6.71 -1.66 -0.59
N THR A 509 -5.61 -0.97 -0.45
CA THR A 509 -5.14 -0.32 0.77
C THR A 509 -5.00 1.18 0.53
N LEU A 510 -5.41 2.00 1.52
CA LEU A 510 -5.06 3.41 1.55
C LEU A 510 -3.70 3.56 2.24
N HIS A 511 -2.67 3.94 1.48
CA HIS A 511 -1.34 4.24 1.98
C HIS A 511 -1.18 5.73 2.21
N ILE A 512 -0.69 6.12 3.38
CA ILE A 512 -0.46 7.51 3.77
C ILE A 512 1.01 7.65 4.18
N VAL A 513 1.78 8.39 3.40
CA VAL A 513 3.19 8.63 3.69
C VAL A 513 3.34 9.97 4.41
N VAL A 514 3.85 9.95 5.64
CA VAL A 514 4.27 11.14 6.37
C VAL A 514 5.69 11.47 5.93
N ASN A 515 5.81 12.21 4.84
CA ASN A 515 7.08 12.52 4.20
C ASN A 515 7.70 13.79 4.80
N ASN A 516 8.41 13.61 5.89
CA ASN A 516 9.10 14.72 6.55
C ASN A 516 10.50 15.01 5.98
N GLN A 517 10.83 14.45 4.83
CA GLN A 517 12.02 14.70 4.02
C GLN A 517 13.34 14.39 4.74
N VAL A 518 13.31 13.53 5.75
CA VAL A 518 14.52 13.06 6.47
C VAL A 518 14.29 11.69 7.11
N ALA A 519 15.12 10.71 6.76
CA ALA A 519 15.09 9.38 7.37
C ALA A 519 16.03 9.35 8.58
N PHE A 520 15.51 9.51 9.79
CA PHE A 520 16.27 9.69 11.03
C PHE A 520 17.25 10.89 10.93
N THR A 521 18.44 10.70 10.38
CA THR A 521 19.48 11.73 10.12
C THR A 521 19.93 11.76 8.66
N THR A 522 19.30 10.98 7.78
CA THR A 522 19.71 10.80 6.38
C THR A 522 18.81 11.58 5.43
N ASP A 523 19.40 12.45 4.64
CA ASP A 523 18.70 13.20 3.59
C ASP A 523 18.19 12.28 2.46
N PRO A 524 17.11 12.63 1.76
CA PRO A 524 16.55 11.84 0.65
C PRO A 524 17.59 11.44 -0.41
N LYS A 525 18.48 12.35 -0.80
CA LYS A 525 19.54 12.11 -1.80
C LYS A 525 20.55 11.01 -1.42
N HIS A 526 20.59 10.61 -0.13
CA HIS A 526 21.45 9.55 0.41
C HIS A 526 20.65 8.31 0.82
N SER A 527 19.31 8.38 0.81
CA SER A 527 18.43 7.29 1.26
C SER A 527 17.72 6.56 0.13
N ARG A 528 17.52 7.20 -1.02
CA ARG A 528 16.85 6.60 -2.18
C ARG A 528 17.43 7.11 -3.50
N SER A 529 17.30 6.28 -4.54
CA SER A 529 17.71 6.63 -5.91
C SER A 529 16.57 7.24 -6.72
N SER A 530 15.33 6.96 -6.33
CA SER A 530 14.13 7.46 -7.01
C SER A 530 13.85 8.93 -6.67
N MET A 531 13.11 9.61 -7.55
CA MET A 531 12.68 10.99 -7.34
C MET A 531 11.77 11.09 -6.10
N TYR A 532 10.75 10.25 -6.04
CA TYR A 532 9.82 10.18 -4.93
C TYR A 532 10.04 8.93 -4.06
N CYS A 533 9.73 9.04 -2.78
CA CYS A 533 9.73 7.88 -1.90
C CYS A 533 8.64 6.87 -2.26
N THR A 534 7.66 7.30 -3.03
CA THR A 534 6.47 6.56 -3.45
C THR A 534 6.63 5.84 -4.80
N ASP A 535 7.77 5.97 -5.48
CA ASP A 535 7.98 5.34 -6.79
C ASP A 535 7.80 3.81 -6.77
N VAL A 536 8.00 3.16 -5.61
CA VAL A 536 7.74 1.73 -5.43
C VAL A 536 6.28 1.36 -5.70
N ALA A 537 5.32 2.26 -5.47
CA ALA A 537 3.89 1.99 -5.66
C ALA A 537 3.48 1.95 -7.15
N LYS A 538 4.32 2.46 -8.04
CA LYS A 538 4.08 2.42 -9.50
C LYS A 538 4.14 0.99 -10.06
N CYS A 539 4.81 0.05 -9.36
CA CYS A 539 4.88 -1.36 -9.78
C CYS A 539 3.51 -2.06 -9.82
N ILE A 540 2.53 -1.54 -9.07
CA ILE A 540 1.14 -2.04 -9.03
C ILE A 540 0.14 -1.05 -9.63
N GLU A 541 0.61 -0.08 -10.39
CA GLU A 541 -0.22 0.96 -11.02
C GLU A 541 -1.07 1.78 -10.02
N ALA A 542 -0.60 1.95 -8.78
CA ALA A 542 -1.30 2.75 -7.79
C ALA A 542 -1.15 4.25 -8.09
N PRO A 543 -2.24 5.06 -8.06
CA PRO A 543 -2.13 6.51 -8.15
C PRO A 543 -1.44 7.08 -6.93
N VAL A 544 -0.65 8.13 -7.13
CA VAL A 544 0.07 8.84 -6.07
C VAL A 544 -0.33 10.32 -6.07
N PHE A 545 -0.66 10.82 -4.88
CA PHE A 545 -1.02 12.21 -4.64
C PHE A 545 0.01 12.84 -3.71
N HIS A 546 0.90 13.68 -4.25
CA HIS A 546 1.88 14.45 -3.48
C HIS A 546 1.22 15.74 -2.99
N VAL A 547 1.15 15.94 -1.70
CA VAL A 547 0.37 17.05 -1.13
C VAL A 547 1.22 17.89 -0.21
N ASN A 548 1.10 19.22 -0.33
CA ASN A 548 1.73 20.15 0.61
C ASN A 548 1.13 19.99 2.01
N GLY A 549 1.96 19.56 2.96
CA GLY A 549 1.57 19.31 4.35
C GLY A 549 1.10 20.53 5.13
N ASP A 550 1.29 21.75 4.64
CA ASP A 550 0.74 22.96 5.24
C ASP A 550 -0.68 23.32 4.76
N ASP A 551 -1.14 22.71 3.64
CA ASP A 551 -2.47 22.96 3.10
C ASP A 551 -3.47 21.90 3.57
N VAL A 552 -4.20 22.21 4.64
CA VAL A 552 -5.16 21.26 5.23
C VAL A 552 -6.31 20.88 4.29
N GLU A 553 -6.76 21.80 3.45
CA GLU A 553 -7.85 21.54 2.49
C GLU A 553 -7.35 20.60 1.38
N ALA A 554 -6.13 20.81 0.90
CA ALA A 554 -5.50 19.95 -0.10
C ALA A 554 -5.25 18.53 0.45
N VAL A 555 -4.74 18.41 1.68
CA VAL A 555 -4.53 17.11 2.35
C VAL A 555 -5.86 16.37 2.52
N ALA A 556 -6.89 17.05 3.00
CA ALA A 556 -8.22 16.47 3.17
C ALA A 556 -8.81 15.99 1.84
N TRP A 557 -8.69 16.76 0.78
CA TRP A 557 -9.14 16.42 -0.57
C TRP A 557 -8.41 15.18 -1.11
N ALA A 558 -7.09 15.16 -1.04
CA ALA A 558 -6.28 14.03 -1.53
C ALA A 558 -6.62 12.72 -0.79
N MET A 559 -6.85 12.79 0.52
CA MET A 559 -7.27 11.66 1.33
C MET A 559 -8.65 11.11 0.92
N GLN A 560 -9.61 11.99 0.66
CA GLN A 560 -10.93 11.59 0.18
C GLN A 560 -10.85 10.95 -1.20
N LEU A 561 -10.11 11.56 -2.13
CA LEU A 561 -9.95 11.05 -3.49
C LEU A 561 -9.27 9.66 -3.52
N ALA A 562 -8.23 9.47 -2.73
CA ALA A 562 -7.54 8.18 -2.60
C ALA A 562 -8.47 7.09 -2.04
N LEU A 563 -9.31 7.44 -1.06
CA LEU A 563 -10.30 6.53 -0.51
C LEU A 563 -11.40 6.18 -1.53
N GLU A 564 -11.90 7.17 -2.27
CA GLU A 564 -12.90 6.95 -3.32
C GLU A 564 -12.36 6.06 -4.45
N TRP A 565 -11.10 6.25 -4.83
CA TRP A 565 -10.41 5.36 -5.74
C TRP A 565 -10.42 3.92 -5.23
N ARG A 566 -9.98 3.71 -3.99
CA ARG A 566 -9.97 2.38 -3.36
C ARG A 566 -11.35 1.74 -3.38
N GLN A 567 -12.39 2.48 -2.98
CA GLN A 567 -13.75 1.96 -2.92
C GLN A 567 -14.30 1.62 -4.31
N LYS A 568 -13.96 2.41 -5.31
CA LYS A 568 -14.45 2.20 -6.68
C LYS A 568 -13.72 1.08 -7.40
N PHE A 569 -12.40 1.08 -7.36
CA PHE A 569 -11.58 0.19 -8.19
C PHE A 569 -10.97 -0.99 -7.44
N LYS A 570 -11.19 -1.08 -6.13
CA LYS A 570 -10.62 -2.15 -5.28
C LYS A 570 -9.11 -2.30 -5.44
N ALA A 571 -8.43 -1.17 -5.56
CA ALA A 571 -6.99 -1.07 -5.78
C ALA A 571 -6.35 -0.08 -4.79
N ASP A 572 -5.07 -0.22 -4.57
CA ASP A 572 -4.30 0.63 -3.68
C ASP A 572 -4.21 2.07 -4.19
N ALA A 573 -4.06 3.01 -3.27
CA ALA A 573 -3.77 4.42 -3.56
C ALA A 573 -2.82 4.98 -2.51
N VAL A 574 -1.96 5.92 -2.91
CA VAL A 574 -0.94 6.52 -2.05
C VAL A 574 -1.16 8.01 -1.93
N VAL A 575 -1.19 8.51 -0.69
CA VAL A 575 -1.15 9.95 -0.38
C VAL A 575 0.19 10.25 0.28
N ASP A 576 1.02 11.03 -0.38
CA ASP A 576 2.33 11.48 0.08
C ASP A 576 2.21 12.89 0.64
N ILE A 577 2.12 13.02 1.96
CA ILE A 577 2.05 14.32 2.64
C ILE A 577 3.47 14.83 2.81
N VAL A 578 3.90 15.70 1.91
CA VAL A 578 5.21 16.34 1.99
C VAL A 578 5.18 17.40 3.07
N CYS A 579 5.93 17.17 4.12
CA CYS A 579 5.91 17.95 5.34
C CYS A 579 7.33 18.14 5.89
N TYR A 580 7.45 18.50 7.16
CA TYR A 580 8.73 18.58 7.84
C TYR A 580 8.62 18.00 9.26
N ARG A 581 9.74 17.70 9.85
CA ARG A 581 9.85 17.28 11.24
C ARG A 581 10.39 18.44 12.09
N LYS A 582 9.57 19.00 12.97
CA LYS A 582 9.89 20.21 13.73
C LYS A 582 11.06 20.01 14.70
N PHE A 583 11.17 18.87 15.34
CA PHE A 583 12.21 18.53 16.31
C PHE A 583 13.12 17.42 15.78
N GLY A 584 14.04 16.89 16.58
CA GLY A 584 14.87 15.75 16.24
C GLY A 584 14.07 14.45 16.00
N HIS A 585 14.74 13.36 15.72
CA HIS A 585 14.05 12.06 15.54
C HIS A 585 13.25 11.69 16.79
N ASN A 586 13.81 11.92 17.94
CA ASN A 586 13.10 11.96 19.23
C ASN A 586 13.37 13.32 19.88
N GLU A 587 12.64 13.63 20.96
CA GLU A 587 12.64 14.95 21.59
C GLU A 587 13.94 15.33 22.30
N ILE A 588 14.85 14.39 22.50
CA ILE A 588 16.18 14.61 23.13
C ILE A 588 17.25 14.86 22.06
N ASP A 589 16.96 14.53 20.82
CA ASP A 589 17.90 14.60 19.69
C ASP A 589 18.04 16.03 19.16
N GLU A 590 19.28 16.47 18.89
CA GLU A 590 19.54 17.80 18.28
C GLU A 590 19.74 17.67 16.77
N PRO A 591 18.70 18.01 15.98
CA PRO A 591 18.73 17.77 14.55
C PRO A 591 19.67 18.70 13.76
N MET A 592 20.12 19.79 14.36
CA MET A 592 21.05 20.71 13.70
C MET A 592 22.46 20.12 13.54
N PHE A 593 22.77 19.02 14.24
CA PHE A 593 24.04 18.32 14.03
C PHE A 593 24.15 17.73 12.62
N THR A 594 23.04 17.34 12.03
CA THR A 594 23.01 16.65 10.73
C THR A 594 22.32 17.46 9.62
N GLN A 595 21.22 18.18 9.91
CA GLN A 595 20.46 18.98 8.95
C GLN A 595 20.41 20.49 9.32
N PRO A 596 21.56 21.18 9.42
CA PRO A 596 21.59 22.56 9.92
C PRO A 596 20.85 23.57 9.03
N LEU A 597 20.84 23.37 7.71
CA LEU A 597 20.16 24.27 6.77
C LEU A 597 18.64 24.13 6.89
N MET A 598 18.14 22.92 6.88
CA MET A 598 16.72 22.60 7.00
C MET A 598 16.14 23.17 8.31
N TYR A 599 16.80 22.94 9.44
CA TYR A 599 16.32 23.40 10.73
C TYR A 599 16.45 24.91 10.95
N LYS A 600 17.30 25.61 10.20
CA LYS A 600 17.27 27.09 10.15
C LYS A 600 16.02 27.62 9.48
N VAL A 601 15.49 26.92 8.48
CA VAL A 601 14.23 27.26 7.82
C VAL A 601 13.07 26.91 8.76
N ILE A 602 13.02 25.68 9.28
CA ILE A 602 11.97 25.17 10.17
C ILE A 602 11.77 26.09 11.39
N LYS A 603 12.86 26.59 12.01
CA LYS A 603 12.77 27.50 13.16
C LYS A 603 12.00 28.80 12.87
N LYS A 604 11.91 29.21 11.60
CA LYS A 604 11.21 30.43 11.17
C LYS A 604 9.85 30.14 10.55
N HIS A 605 9.58 28.87 10.31
CA HIS A 605 8.37 28.45 9.62
C HIS A 605 7.16 28.56 10.54
N VAL A 606 6.06 29.10 10.01
CA VAL A 606 4.77 29.26 10.69
C VAL A 606 4.03 27.94 10.61
N SER A 607 3.44 27.44 11.71
CA SER A 607 2.72 26.17 11.69
C SER A 607 1.50 26.21 10.77
N ALA A 608 1.13 25.06 10.22
CA ALA A 608 -0.04 24.90 9.37
C ALA A 608 -1.32 25.42 10.04
N HIS A 609 -1.48 25.19 11.35
CA HIS A 609 -2.60 25.69 12.12
C HIS A 609 -2.66 27.23 12.13
N GLN A 610 -1.54 27.91 12.36
CA GLN A 610 -1.49 29.37 12.36
C GLN A 610 -1.72 29.93 10.97
N GLN A 611 -1.18 29.32 9.92
CA GLN A 611 -1.40 29.71 8.54
C GLN A 611 -2.88 29.59 8.17
N TYR A 612 -3.52 28.44 8.52
CA TYR A 612 -4.93 28.22 8.21
C TYR A 612 -5.86 29.13 9.00
N ALA A 613 -5.59 29.37 10.30
CA ALA A 613 -6.30 30.36 11.09
C ALA A 613 -6.25 31.73 10.43
N GLY A 614 -5.05 32.17 10.00
CA GLY A 614 -4.86 33.45 9.29
C GLY A 614 -5.66 33.54 7.99
N LYS A 615 -5.70 32.45 7.20
CA LYS A 615 -6.50 32.31 5.98
C LYS A 615 -7.99 32.49 6.28
N LEU A 616 -8.53 31.77 7.28
CA LEU A 616 -9.96 31.84 7.62
C LEU A 616 -10.37 33.19 8.18
N ILE A 617 -9.49 33.86 8.94
CA ILE A 617 -9.73 35.22 9.42
C ILE A 617 -9.76 36.22 8.26
N LYS A 618 -8.80 36.16 7.34
CA LYS A 618 -8.74 37.02 6.15
C LYS A 618 -9.97 36.86 5.26
N GLU A 619 -10.50 35.66 5.15
CA GLU A 619 -11.72 35.37 4.37
C GLU A 619 -13.03 35.63 5.14
N GLY A 620 -12.96 36.10 6.40
CA GLY A 620 -14.13 36.42 7.22
C GLY A 620 -14.93 35.21 7.69
N ILE A 621 -14.35 34.01 7.66
CA ILE A 621 -14.98 32.75 8.12
C ILE A 621 -14.88 32.61 9.65
N LEU A 622 -13.78 33.07 10.24
CA LEU A 622 -13.54 33.12 11.68
C LEU A 622 -13.03 34.49 12.08
N THR A 623 -13.28 34.88 13.32
CA THR A 623 -12.64 36.04 13.97
C THR A 623 -11.43 35.58 14.79
N ALA A 624 -10.51 36.50 15.08
CA ALA A 624 -9.36 36.22 15.95
C ALA A 624 -9.79 35.80 17.37
N ASP A 625 -10.91 36.30 17.86
CA ASP A 625 -11.43 35.96 19.18
C ASP A 625 -12.07 34.56 19.20
N GLU A 626 -12.76 34.15 18.13
CA GLU A 626 -13.26 32.77 17.97
C GLU A 626 -12.10 31.75 17.92
N VAL A 627 -11.02 32.05 17.20
CA VAL A 627 -9.80 31.21 17.17
C VAL A 627 -9.23 31.04 18.57
N LYS A 628 -9.04 32.15 19.34
CA LYS A 628 -8.51 32.07 20.71
C LYS A 628 -9.45 31.33 21.65
N ALA A 629 -10.75 31.59 21.53
CA ALA A 629 -11.76 30.91 22.36
C ALA A 629 -11.73 29.40 22.14
N LYS A 630 -11.65 28.93 20.88
CA LYS A 630 -11.54 27.48 20.55
C LYS A 630 -10.24 26.85 21.06
N GLN A 631 -9.12 27.55 20.94
CA GLN A 631 -7.85 27.11 21.51
C GLN A 631 -7.92 26.96 23.04
N ALA A 632 -8.51 27.92 23.73
CA ALA A 632 -8.68 27.90 25.19
C ALA A 632 -9.61 26.75 25.63
N GLU A 633 -10.68 26.49 24.86
CA GLU A 633 -11.58 25.36 25.08
C GLU A 633 -10.84 24.02 25.02
N ILE A 634 -10.07 23.80 23.94
CA ILE A 634 -9.28 22.57 23.75
C ILE A 634 -8.25 22.37 24.86
N LEU A 635 -7.51 23.43 25.23
CA LEU A 635 -6.52 23.35 26.30
C LEU A 635 -7.18 23.05 27.65
N LYS A 636 -8.35 23.60 27.93
CA LYS A 636 -9.10 23.30 29.15
C LYS A 636 -9.57 21.86 29.20
N GLU A 637 -10.01 21.30 28.05
CA GLU A 637 -10.36 19.88 27.93
C GLU A 637 -9.15 19.00 28.25
N LEU A 638 -7.99 19.25 27.61
CA LEU A 638 -6.75 18.52 27.83
C LEU A 638 -6.29 18.56 29.30
N GLU A 639 -6.35 19.73 29.95
CA GLU A 639 -6.00 19.88 31.37
C GLU A 639 -6.95 19.10 32.28
N THR A 640 -8.26 19.16 31.98
CA THR A 640 -9.27 18.41 32.73
C THR A 640 -9.02 16.90 32.66
N GLU A 641 -8.80 16.39 31.44
CA GLU A 641 -8.53 14.97 31.22
C GLU A 641 -7.20 14.52 31.85
N PHE A 642 -6.21 15.42 31.87
CA PHE A 642 -4.93 15.17 32.54
C PHE A 642 -5.11 15.06 34.05
N GLU A 643 -5.87 15.92 34.68
CA GLU A 643 -6.17 15.84 36.11
C GLU A 643 -6.94 14.56 36.47
N LEU A 644 -7.94 14.20 35.68
CA LEU A 644 -8.68 12.95 35.84
C LEU A 644 -7.80 11.71 35.68
N SER A 645 -6.76 11.77 34.82
CA SER A 645 -5.82 10.66 34.62
C SER A 645 -5.00 10.31 35.85
N LYS A 646 -4.92 11.21 36.85
CA LYS A 646 -4.18 10.96 38.10
C LYS A 646 -4.75 9.79 38.92
N ASN A 647 -6.07 9.63 38.84
CA ASN A 647 -6.82 8.59 39.56
C ASN A 647 -7.39 7.51 38.65
N TYR A 648 -6.96 7.49 37.37
CA TYR A 648 -7.44 6.52 36.40
C TYR A 648 -6.92 5.11 36.70
N VAL A 649 -7.85 4.14 36.75
CA VAL A 649 -7.53 2.71 36.86
C VAL A 649 -7.91 2.04 35.54
N PRO A 650 -6.96 1.42 34.81
CA PRO A 650 -7.25 0.72 33.57
C PRO A 650 -8.25 -0.43 33.79
N LYS A 651 -9.25 -0.55 32.93
CA LYS A 651 -10.20 -1.66 32.92
C LYS A 651 -9.75 -2.72 31.91
N PHE A 652 -9.82 -3.98 32.29
CA PHE A 652 -9.45 -5.11 31.43
C PHE A 652 -10.20 -5.12 30.09
N ARG A 653 -11.48 -4.68 30.10
CA ARG A 653 -12.30 -4.56 28.86
C ARG A 653 -11.74 -3.62 27.81
N ASP A 654 -10.82 -2.75 28.17
CA ASP A 654 -10.20 -1.79 27.26
C ASP A 654 -9.16 -2.44 26.32
N TRP A 655 -8.82 -3.71 26.54
CA TRP A 655 -7.69 -4.40 25.89
C TRP A 655 -8.06 -5.64 25.07
N VAL A 656 -9.23 -6.27 25.28
CA VAL A 656 -9.56 -7.58 24.69
C VAL A 656 -10.76 -7.46 23.74
N SER A 657 -10.60 -7.94 22.51
CA SER A 657 -11.74 -8.08 21.58
C SER A 657 -12.70 -9.17 22.09
N SER A 658 -13.99 -9.01 21.80
CA SER A 658 -15.04 -9.94 22.21
C SER A 658 -14.82 -11.40 21.76
N HIS A 659 -14.14 -11.63 20.64
CA HIS A 659 -13.87 -12.96 20.09
C HIS A 659 -12.85 -13.75 20.91
N TRP A 660 -11.99 -13.08 21.68
CA TRP A 660 -10.97 -13.69 22.53
C TRP A 660 -11.42 -13.80 24.01
N SER A 661 -12.64 -13.36 24.32
CA SER A 661 -13.15 -13.47 25.68
C SER A 661 -13.39 -14.93 26.07
N GLY A 662 -12.96 -15.31 27.28
CA GLY A 662 -13.09 -16.69 27.80
C GLY A 662 -11.91 -17.61 27.49
N PHE A 663 -10.92 -17.15 26.71
CA PHE A 663 -9.65 -17.87 26.54
C PHE A 663 -8.80 -17.73 27.81
N LYS A 664 -8.14 -18.84 28.19
CA LYS A 664 -7.29 -18.91 29.38
C LYS A 664 -5.83 -18.69 29.01
N SER A 665 -5.02 -18.25 29.98
CA SER A 665 -3.57 -18.13 29.78
C SER A 665 -2.88 -19.48 29.58
N PRO A 666 -1.70 -19.55 28.96
CA PRO A 666 -0.92 -20.78 28.80
C PRO A 666 -0.68 -21.52 30.11
N ASP A 667 -0.51 -20.85 31.25
CA ASP A 667 -0.29 -21.45 32.56
C ASP A 667 -1.47 -22.31 33.06
N GLN A 668 -2.63 -22.14 32.45
CA GLN A 668 -3.85 -22.88 32.76
C GLN A 668 -4.12 -24.06 31.84
N PHE A 669 -3.23 -24.32 30.87
CA PHE A 669 -3.40 -25.32 29.81
C PHE A 669 -2.64 -26.62 30.02
N ALA A 670 -1.97 -26.81 31.12
CA ALA A 670 -1.01 -27.90 31.35
C ALA A 670 -1.57 -29.33 31.31
N SER A 671 -2.87 -29.55 31.14
CA SER A 671 -3.41 -30.90 31.00
C SER A 671 -3.42 -31.38 29.55
N ILE A 672 -2.68 -32.44 29.27
CA ILE A 672 -2.79 -33.18 28.01
C ILE A 672 -4.20 -33.73 27.88
N ARG A 673 -4.91 -33.36 26.83
CA ARG A 673 -6.26 -33.88 26.52
C ARG A 673 -6.17 -34.91 25.40
N ASN A 674 -7.11 -35.84 25.41
CA ASN A 674 -7.29 -36.76 24.30
C ASN A 674 -7.74 -35.97 23.04
N THR A 675 -6.94 -36.03 21.99
CA THR A 675 -7.21 -35.38 20.69
C THR A 675 -7.65 -36.41 19.64
N GLY A 676 -7.84 -37.67 20.00
CA GLY A 676 -8.31 -38.74 19.12
C GLY A 676 -9.72 -38.46 18.58
N VAL A 677 -9.94 -38.80 17.32
CA VAL A 677 -11.25 -38.74 16.66
C VAL A 677 -11.79 -40.16 16.49
N ASP A 678 -13.11 -40.32 16.60
CA ASP A 678 -13.77 -41.61 16.41
C ASP A 678 -13.37 -42.20 15.04
N PRO A 679 -12.90 -43.49 15.00
CA PRO A 679 -12.53 -44.15 13.77
C PRO A 679 -13.60 -44.14 12.68
N LYS A 680 -14.89 -44.15 13.08
CA LYS A 680 -16.01 -44.04 12.15
C LYS A 680 -16.02 -42.71 11.42
N ILE A 681 -15.83 -41.61 12.16
CA ILE A 681 -15.72 -40.25 11.59
C ILE A 681 -14.53 -40.15 10.69
N LEU A 682 -13.37 -40.71 11.09
CA LEU A 682 -12.15 -40.71 10.25
C LEU A 682 -12.39 -41.42 8.91
N LYS A 683 -13.10 -42.56 8.92
CA LYS A 683 -13.44 -43.28 7.68
C LYS A 683 -14.42 -42.51 6.79
N GLU A 684 -15.45 -41.91 7.38
CA GLU A 684 -16.42 -41.06 6.64
C GLU A 684 -15.74 -39.84 6.01
N VAL A 685 -14.90 -39.15 6.76
CA VAL A 685 -14.11 -38.03 6.25
C VAL A 685 -13.15 -38.51 5.17
N GLY A 686 -12.39 -39.61 5.44
CA GLY A 686 -11.42 -40.15 4.51
C GLY A 686 -12.02 -40.54 3.16
N ALA A 687 -13.21 -41.14 3.16
CA ALA A 687 -13.93 -41.47 1.93
C ALA A 687 -14.24 -40.21 1.09
N LYS A 688 -14.82 -39.18 1.73
CA LYS A 688 -15.21 -37.92 1.03
C LYS A 688 -14.00 -37.17 0.47
N ILE A 689 -12.91 -37.03 1.26
CA ILE A 689 -11.73 -36.24 0.84
C ILE A 689 -10.86 -36.96 -0.20
N THR A 690 -11.14 -38.22 -0.48
CA THR A 690 -10.45 -38.96 -1.55
C THR A 690 -11.32 -39.17 -2.79
N GLU A 691 -12.55 -38.66 -2.80
CA GLU A 691 -13.44 -38.71 -3.93
C GLU A 691 -13.06 -37.67 -4.97
N ILE A 692 -12.83 -38.12 -6.21
CA ILE A 692 -12.56 -37.28 -7.38
C ILE A 692 -13.71 -37.51 -8.37
N PRO A 693 -14.33 -36.46 -8.90
CA PRO A 693 -15.43 -36.62 -9.88
C PRO A 693 -14.98 -37.41 -11.10
N GLU A 694 -15.85 -38.24 -11.63
CA GLU A 694 -15.56 -39.08 -12.83
C GLU A 694 -15.25 -38.24 -14.07
N THR A 695 -15.81 -37.05 -14.15
CA THR A 695 -15.59 -36.07 -15.23
C THR A 695 -14.22 -35.40 -15.15
N PHE A 696 -13.50 -35.49 -14.03
CA PHE A 696 -12.22 -34.86 -13.80
C PHE A 696 -11.07 -35.82 -14.13
N ALA A 697 -10.13 -35.40 -14.98
CA ALA A 697 -9.02 -36.22 -15.46
C ALA A 697 -7.69 -35.88 -14.72
N PRO A 698 -7.46 -36.39 -13.49
CA PRO A 698 -6.23 -36.10 -12.76
C PRO A 698 -5.03 -36.80 -13.40
N HIS A 699 -3.82 -36.27 -13.15
CA HIS A 699 -2.58 -36.97 -13.58
C HIS A 699 -2.50 -38.39 -13.00
N LYS A 700 -2.08 -39.36 -13.79
CA LYS A 700 -2.09 -40.78 -13.44
C LYS A 700 -1.38 -41.11 -12.11
N ILE A 701 -0.25 -40.43 -11.81
CA ILE A 701 0.47 -40.63 -10.54
C ILE A 701 -0.36 -40.07 -9.37
N VAL A 702 -0.95 -38.88 -9.52
CA VAL A 702 -1.82 -38.26 -8.49
C VAL A 702 -3.02 -39.17 -8.20
N LYS A 703 -3.65 -39.71 -9.22
CA LYS A 703 -4.73 -40.69 -9.05
C LYS A 703 -4.30 -41.89 -8.19
N ARG A 704 -3.13 -42.48 -8.45
CA ARG A 704 -2.58 -43.57 -7.63
C ARG A 704 -2.34 -43.16 -6.17
N VAL A 705 -1.89 -41.94 -5.94
CA VAL A 705 -1.72 -41.39 -4.56
C VAL A 705 -3.07 -41.35 -3.85
N TYR A 706 -4.10 -40.86 -4.51
CA TYR A 706 -5.44 -40.76 -3.94
C TYR A 706 -6.07 -42.15 -3.73
N ASP A 707 -5.89 -43.10 -4.64
CA ASP A 707 -6.34 -44.48 -4.48
C ASP A 707 -5.62 -45.14 -3.27
N ALA A 708 -4.34 -44.88 -3.08
CA ALA A 708 -3.58 -45.36 -1.93
C ALA A 708 -4.07 -44.76 -0.62
N ARG A 709 -4.30 -43.46 -0.57
CA ARG A 709 -4.88 -42.77 0.60
C ARG A 709 -6.26 -43.31 0.96
N ARG A 710 -7.12 -43.54 -0.02
CA ARG A 710 -8.43 -44.15 0.21
C ARG A 710 -8.28 -45.48 0.93
N LYS A 711 -7.36 -46.32 0.48
CA LYS A 711 -7.08 -47.60 1.14
C LYS A 711 -6.56 -47.42 2.55
N MET A 712 -5.66 -46.46 2.79
CA MET A 712 -5.16 -46.14 4.15
C MET A 712 -6.31 -45.75 5.09
N PHE A 713 -7.27 -44.96 4.62
CA PHE A 713 -8.40 -44.54 5.41
C PHE A 713 -9.44 -45.64 5.66
N GLU A 714 -9.62 -46.53 4.72
CA GLU A 714 -10.51 -47.71 4.86
C GLU A 714 -9.94 -48.70 5.88
N THR A 715 -8.66 -49.00 5.78
CA THR A 715 -8.01 -50.02 6.65
C THR A 715 -7.59 -49.41 8.02
N GLY A 716 -7.23 -48.17 8.07
CA GLY A 716 -6.61 -47.53 9.23
C GLY A 716 -5.12 -47.86 9.39
N GLU A 717 -4.47 -48.41 8.36
CA GLU A 717 -3.08 -48.86 8.39
C GLU A 717 -2.21 -48.09 7.39
N ASN A 718 -0.92 -47.96 7.73
CA ASN A 718 0.12 -47.34 6.89
C ASN A 718 -0.18 -45.85 6.51
N ILE A 719 -0.86 -45.14 7.36
CA ILE A 719 -1.19 -43.72 7.14
C ILE A 719 0.09 -42.89 7.17
N ASP A 720 0.43 -42.27 6.02
CA ASP A 720 1.58 -41.38 5.90
C ASP A 720 1.27 -39.96 6.45
N TRP A 721 2.28 -39.12 6.58
CA TRP A 721 2.17 -37.77 7.11
C TRP A 721 1.16 -36.92 6.33
N ALA A 722 1.17 -36.97 5.00
CA ALA A 722 0.29 -36.17 4.17
C ALA A 722 -1.17 -36.64 4.26
N ALA A 723 -1.39 -37.96 4.38
CA ALA A 723 -2.71 -38.50 4.63
C ALA A 723 -3.23 -38.15 6.03
N ALA A 724 -2.36 -38.18 7.06
CA ALA A 724 -2.71 -37.76 8.41
C ALA A 724 -3.06 -36.27 8.49
N GLU A 725 -2.28 -35.42 7.83
CA GLU A 725 -2.56 -34.00 7.68
C GLU A 725 -3.92 -33.76 7.03
N MET A 726 -4.19 -34.44 5.93
CA MET A 726 -5.44 -34.33 5.19
C MET A 726 -6.66 -34.74 6.03
N LEU A 727 -6.54 -35.82 6.85
CA LEU A 727 -7.56 -36.23 7.81
C LEU A 727 -7.74 -35.20 8.91
N ALA A 728 -6.66 -34.63 9.46
CA ALA A 728 -6.75 -33.63 10.50
C ALA A 728 -7.48 -32.37 10.00
N PHE A 729 -7.13 -31.88 8.83
CA PHE A 729 -7.87 -30.75 8.19
C PHE A 729 -9.33 -31.15 7.92
N GLY A 730 -9.56 -32.34 7.40
CA GLY A 730 -10.91 -32.83 7.11
C GLY A 730 -11.80 -32.92 8.37
N THR A 731 -11.28 -33.39 9.50
CA THR A 731 -12.05 -33.46 10.76
C THR A 731 -12.36 -32.08 11.31
N LEU A 732 -11.41 -31.13 11.22
CA LEU A 732 -11.65 -29.72 11.60
C LEU A 732 -12.75 -29.07 10.75
N LEU A 733 -12.70 -29.28 9.44
CA LEU A 733 -13.72 -28.80 8.50
C LEU A 733 -15.10 -29.40 8.81
N ASN A 734 -15.14 -30.72 9.12
CA ASN A 734 -16.38 -31.39 9.49
C ASN A 734 -16.98 -30.87 10.79
N GLU A 735 -16.16 -30.35 11.70
CA GLU A 735 -16.57 -29.64 12.92
C GLU A 735 -16.98 -28.17 12.64
N GLY A 736 -16.86 -27.68 11.42
CA GLY A 736 -17.19 -26.31 11.03
C GLY A 736 -16.09 -25.29 11.31
N ASN A 737 -14.85 -25.72 11.52
CA ASN A 737 -13.72 -24.81 11.70
C ASN A 737 -13.13 -24.43 10.32
N HIS A 738 -12.67 -23.18 10.20
CA HIS A 738 -11.94 -22.73 9.03
C HIS A 738 -10.48 -23.21 9.10
N VAL A 739 -9.98 -23.73 7.99
CA VAL A 739 -8.57 -24.10 7.82
C VAL A 739 -7.99 -23.31 6.66
N ARG A 740 -6.94 -22.53 6.94
CA ARG A 740 -6.17 -21.76 5.97
C ARG A 740 -4.71 -22.20 6.03
N LEU A 741 -4.16 -22.58 4.88
CA LEU A 741 -2.74 -22.91 4.69
C LEU A 741 -2.17 -22.11 3.54
N SER A 742 -1.12 -21.35 3.79
CA SER A 742 -0.38 -20.67 2.75
C SER A 742 1.12 -20.86 2.87
N GLY A 743 1.84 -20.60 1.79
CA GLY A 743 3.28 -20.75 1.67
C GLY A 743 3.69 -21.08 0.25
N GLN A 744 4.97 -21.15 0.02
CA GLN A 744 5.52 -21.46 -1.31
C GLN A 744 5.24 -22.93 -1.65
N ASP A 745 4.61 -23.19 -2.80
CA ASP A 745 4.30 -24.53 -3.33
C ASP A 745 3.44 -25.43 -2.44
N VAL A 746 2.72 -24.90 -1.47
CA VAL A 746 1.95 -25.68 -0.47
C VAL A 746 0.79 -26.47 -1.07
N GLU A 747 0.25 -26.05 -2.20
CA GLU A 747 -0.87 -26.77 -2.85
C GLU A 747 -0.48 -28.19 -3.27
N ARG A 748 0.73 -28.36 -3.75
CA ARG A 748 1.31 -29.67 -4.07
C ARG A 748 2.10 -30.24 -2.88
N GLY A 749 2.73 -29.37 -2.10
CA GLY A 749 3.77 -29.63 -1.13
C GLY A 749 5.15 -29.66 -1.78
N THR A 750 6.17 -29.05 -1.12
CA THR A 750 7.53 -28.96 -1.63
C THR A 750 8.09 -30.30 -2.05
N PHE A 751 7.79 -31.36 -1.30
CA PHE A 751 8.24 -32.73 -1.56
C PHE A 751 7.27 -33.54 -2.43
N SER A 752 6.32 -32.89 -3.12
CA SER A 752 5.28 -33.59 -3.89
C SER A 752 4.47 -34.60 -3.05
N HIS A 753 4.22 -34.27 -1.79
CA HIS A 753 3.59 -35.13 -0.79
C HIS A 753 2.12 -34.81 -0.57
N ARG A 754 1.74 -33.49 -0.60
CA ARG A 754 0.40 -33.04 -0.18
C ARG A 754 -0.65 -33.26 -1.25
N HIS A 755 -0.50 -32.66 -2.44
CA HIS A 755 -1.48 -32.67 -3.52
C HIS A 755 -2.89 -32.24 -3.06
N ALA A 756 -3.00 -31.17 -2.26
CA ALA A 756 -4.29 -30.66 -1.78
C ALA A 756 -5.12 -29.98 -2.88
N VAL A 757 -4.45 -29.52 -3.94
CA VAL A 757 -5.04 -29.04 -5.18
C VAL A 757 -4.56 -29.94 -6.31
N ILE A 758 -5.50 -30.53 -7.03
CA ILE A 758 -5.22 -31.32 -8.22
C ILE A 758 -5.72 -30.61 -9.48
N LYS A 759 -5.08 -30.87 -10.61
CA LYS A 759 -5.43 -30.23 -11.88
C LYS A 759 -5.93 -31.24 -12.89
N ASP A 760 -6.99 -30.91 -13.58
CA ASP A 760 -7.47 -31.63 -14.74
C ASP A 760 -6.43 -31.54 -15.86
N GLN A 761 -6.08 -32.68 -16.46
CA GLN A 761 -5.03 -32.74 -17.48
C GLN A 761 -5.51 -32.25 -18.86
N ASN A 762 -6.82 -32.11 -19.06
CA ASN A 762 -7.39 -31.65 -20.32
C ASN A 762 -7.75 -30.16 -20.28
N THR A 763 -8.31 -29.68 -19.15
CA THR A 763 -8.85 -28.31 -19.01
C THR A 763 -7.95 -27.40 -18.18
N GLY A 764 -7.06 -27.96 -17.35
CA GLY A 764 -6.28 -27.20 -16.36
C GLY A 764 -7.06 -26.75 -15.12
N GLU A 765 -8.32 -27.09 -15.01
CA GLU A 765 -9.17 -26.74 -13.86
C GLU A 765 -8.61 -27.27 -12.56
N ARG A 766 -8.85 -26.51 -11.51
CA ARG A 766 -8.38 -26.81 -10.14
C ARG A 766 -9.49 -27.47 -9.33
N PHE A 767 -9.19 -28.58 -8.71
CA PHE A 767 -10.07 -29.29 -7.81
C PHE A 767 -9.44 -29.48 -6.44
N MET A 768 -10.19 -29.22 -5.37
CA MET A 768 -9.75 -29.33 -3.97
C MET A 768 -10.61 -30.38 -3.27
N PRO A 769 -10.17 -31.62 -3.11
CA PRO A 769 -10.99 -32.71 -2.54
C PRO A 769 -11.50 -32.45 -1.12
N LEU A 770 -10.77 -31.71 -0.29
CA LEU A 770 -11.22 -31.30 1.06
C LEU A 770 -12.52 -30.46 1.03
N ARG A 771 -12.85 -29.81 -0.07
CA ARG A 771 -14.10 -29.06 -0.24
C ARG A 771 -15.33 -29.96 -0.37
N ASN A 772 -15.18 -31.24 -0.68
CA ASN A 772 -16.28 -32.20 -0.72
C ASN A 772 -16.99 -32.37 0.63
N LEU A 773 -16.31 -32.02 1.75
CA LEU A 773 -16.89 -32.13 3.09
C LEU A 773 -18.02 -31.13 3.38
N TYR A 774 -18.09 -30.05 2.61
CA TYR A 774 -19.08 -28.98 2.81
C TYR A 774 -19.73 -28.47 1.51
N SER A 775 -19.57 -29.21 0.40
CA SER A 775 -20.24 -28.87 -0.87
C SER A 775 -21.74 -28.69 -0.71
N ASP A 776 -22.36 -29.53 0.14
CA ASP A 776 -23.80 -29.52 0.43
C ASP A 776 -24.19 -28.47 1.52
N LYS A 777 -23.23 -27.85 2.16
CA LYS A 777 -23.40 -26.91 3.27
C LYS A 777 -22.92 -25.50 2.94
N MET A 778 -22.55 -25.25 1.71
CA MET A 778 -22.15 -23.90 1.29
C MET A 778 -23.34 -22.96 1.51
N ASP A 779 -23.09 -21.87 2.22
CA ASP A 779 -24.08 -20.81 2.29
C ASP A 779 -24.34 -20.22 0.90
N GLU A 780 -25.45 -19.49 0.73
CA GLU A 780 -25.84 -18.86 -0.54
C GLU A 780 -24.74 -17.97 -1.16
N LYS A 781 -23.72 -17.62 -0.36
CA LYS A 781 -22.57 -16.79 -0.74
C LYS A 781 -21.28 -17.57 -1.03
N GLY A 782 -21.32 -18.91 -0.98
CA GLY A 782 -20.20 -19.77 -1.35
C GLY A 782 -18.98 -19.68 -0.41
N THR A 783 -19.20 -19.54 0.90
CA THR A 783 -18.11 -19.42 1.88
C THR A 783 -17.15 -20.60 1.83
N LYS A 784 -15.87 -20.32 1.64
CA LYS A 784 -14.82 -21.32 1.50
C LYS A 784 -14.18 -21.60 2.87
N TYR A 785 -14.60 -22.63 3.56
CA TYR A 785 -14.02 -23.03 4.86
C TYR A 785 -12.62 -23.64 4.76
N PHE A 786 -12.22 -24.12 3.58
CA PHE A 786 -10.86 -24.58 3.30
C PHE A 786 -10.19 -23.67 2.27
N THR A 787 -9.12 -23.01 2.69
CA THR A 787 -8.28 -22.19 1.84
C THR A 787 -6.86 -22.77 1.85
N ILE A 788 -6.34 -23.07 0.67
CA ILE A 788 -4.93 -23.37 0.47
C ILE A 788 -4.46 -22.61 -0.77
N CYS A 789 -3.33 -21.95 -0.65
CA CYS A 789 -2.79 -21.16 -1.75
C CYS A 789 -1.26 -21.13 -1.74
N ASN A 790 -0.68 -21.24 -2.93
CA ASN A 790 0.71 -20.91 -3.13
C ASN A 790 0.87 -19.39 -2.95
N SER A 791 1.85 -19.01 -2.14
CA SER A 791 2.18 -17.60 -1.91
C SER A 791 3.12 -17.05 -2.98
N SER A 792 3.30 -15.73 -3.01
CA SER A 792 4.49 -15.12 -3.60
C SER A 792 5.75 -15.64 -2.91
N LEU A 793 6.91 -15.46 -3.55
CA LEU A 793 8.20 -15.93 -3.03
C LEU A 793 8.70 -14.95 -1.94
N SER A 794 8.04 -14.97 -0.81
CA SER A 794 8.30 -14.15 0.37
C SER A 794 7.97 -14.94 1.64
N GLU A 795 8.85 -14.90 2.61
CA GLU A 795 8.61 -15.45 3.96
C GLU A 795 8.10 -14.38 4.91
N PHE A 796 8.74 -13.21 4.90
CA PHE A 796 8.44 -12.10 5.81
C PHE A 796 7.02 -11.57 5.60
N GLY A 797 6.67 -11.18 4.37
CA GLY A 797 5.35 -10.62 4.06
C GLY A 797 4.23 -11.63 4.26
N VAL A 798 4.44 -12.86 3.80
CA VAL A 798 3.42 -13.92 3.86
C VAL A 798 3.15 -14.37 5.28
N LEU A 799 4.18 -14.59 6.11
CA LEU A 799 3.98 -14.92 7.52
C LEU A 799 3.30 -13.77 8.27
N GLY A 800 3.66 -12.51 7.97
CA GLY A 800 2.99 -11.35 8.55
C GLY A 800 1.50 -11.30 8.22
N PHE A 801 1.13 -11.64 6.98
CA PHE A 801 -0.27 -11.75 6.58
C PHE A 801 -0.99 -12.84 7.37
N GLU A 802 -0.42 -14.04 7.47
CA GLU A 802 -1.05 -15.16 8.19
C GLU A 802 -1.12 -14.90 9.69
N LEU A 803 -0.14 -14.24 10.29
CA LEU A 803 -0.22 -13.74 11.65
C LEU A 803 -1.43 -12.81 11.81
N GLY A 804 -1.56 -11.81 10.94
CA GLY A 804 -2.69 -10.89 10.94
C GLY A 804 -4.02 -11.60 10.79
N TYR A 805 -4.09 -12.59 9.89
CA TYR A 805 -5.29 -13.39 9.67
C TYR A 805 -5.70 -14.16 10.92
N SER A 806 -4.75 -14.75 11.64
CA SER A 806 -5.00 -15.52 12.87
C SER A 806 -5.50 -14.66 14.03
N LEU A 807 -5.20 -13.34 14.05
CA LEU A 807 -5.58 -12.44 15.13
C LEU A 807 -7.07 -12.12 15.20
N ASP A 808 -7.84 -12.37 14.14
CA ASP A 808 -9.26 -11.98 14.13
C ASP A 808 -10.19 -13.04 14.67
N ASN A 809 -9.91 -14.33 14.46
CA ASN A 809 -10.75 -15.42 14.93
C ASN A 809 -9.93 -16.58 15.56
N PRO A 810 -10.06 -16.81 16.87
CA PRO A 810 -9.32 -17.87 17.55
C PRO A 810 -9.80 -19.29 17.22
N ASN A 811 -10.95 -19.46 16.54
CA ASN A 811 -11.51 -20.73 16.13
C ASN A 811 -11.16 -21.13 14.69
N SER A 812 -10.06 -20.64 14.17
CA SER A 812 -9.52 -21.02 12.87
C SER A 812 -8.13 -21.62 13.01
N LEU A 813 -7.80 -22.55 12.13
CA LEU A 813 -6.45 -23.05 11.99
C LEU A 813 -5.79 -22.30 10.82
N VAL A 814 -4.87 -21.38 11.15
CA VAL A 814 -4.11 -20.60 10.17
C VAL A 814 -2.68 -21.10 10.21
N ILE A 815 -2.17 -21.49 9.05
CA ILE A 815 -0.86 -22.11 8.89
C ILE A 815 -0.08 -21.38 7.80
N TRP A 816 1.15 -21.00 8.12
CA TRP A 816 2.17 -20.69 7.15
C TRP A 816 3.21 -21.81 7.11
N GLU A 817 3.55 -22.29 5.93
CA GLU A 817 4.59 -23.29 5.72
C GLU A 817 5.78 -22.67 4.98
N ALA A 818 6.95 -22.66 5.60
CA ALA A 818 8.19 -22.36 4.89
C ALA A 818 8.47 -23.45 3.87
N GLN A 819 8.95 -23.10 2.67
CA GLN A 819 9.27 -24.08 1.62
C GLN A 819 10.25 -25.16 2.12
N PHE A 820 11.31 -24.72 2.81
CA PHE A 820 12.14 -25.52 3.71
C PHE A 820 12.25 -24.80 5.05
N GLY A 821 12.37 -25.52 6.14
CA GLY A 821 12.53 -24.94 7.48
C GLY A 821 13.72 -23.98 7.59
N ASP A 822 14.73 -24.18 6.74
CA ASP A 822 15.91 -23.32 6.63
C ASP A 822 15.57 -21.86 6.28
N PHE A 823 14.46 -21.62 5.56
CA PHE A 823 14.04 -20.28 5.13
C PHE A 823 13.17 -19.55 6.16
N ALA A 824 12.80 -20.20 7.26
CA ALA A 824 12.05 -19.56 8.34
C ALA A 824 12.79 -18.35 8.94
N ASN A 825 14.11 -18.29 8.85
CA ASN A 825 14.92 -17.18 9.32
C ASN A 825 14.66 -15.87 8.54
N SER A 826 14.22 -15.94 7.28
CA SER A 826 13.80 -14.77 6.52
C SER A 826 12.53 -14.11 7.08
N ALA A 827 11.73 -14.85 7.84
CA ALA A 827 10.52 -14.38 8.52
C ALA A 827 10.75 -14.07 10.02
N GLN A 828 12.00 -14.10 10.49
CA GLN A 828 12.32 -13.98 11.93
C GLN A 828 11.73 -12.72 12.57
N VAL A 829 11.68 -11.62 11.83
CA VAL A 829 11.06 -10.35 12.28
C VAL A 829 9.61 -10.55 12.75
N ILE A 830 8.84 -11.37 12.04
CA ILE A 830 7.46 -11.69 12.41
C ILE A 830 7.41 -12.75 13.52
N ILE A 831 8.30 -13.73 13.47
CA ILE A 831 8.37 -14.79 14.49
C ILE A 831 8.63 -14.21 15.89
N ASP A 832 9.44 -13.15 15.97
CA ASP A 832 9.79 -12.49 17.23
C ASP A 832 8.66 -11.59 17.78
N GLN A 833 7.68 -11.24 16.96
CA GLN A 833 6.51 -10.47 17.39
C GLN A 833 5.49 -11.34 18.11
#